data_b2f9b66be2c5d236aa86fa19fbb8a800
#
_entry.id   b2f9b66be2c5d236aa86fa19fbb8a800
#
_cell.length_a   1.000
_cell.length_b   1.000
_cell.length_c   1.000
_cell.angle_alpha   90.00
_cell.angle_beta   90.00
_cell.angle_gamma   90.00
#
_symmetry.space_group_name_H-M   'P 1'
#
loop_
_entity.id
_entity.type
_entity.pdbx_description
1 polymer ?
#
loop_
_entity_poly.entity_id
_entity_poly.type
_entity_poly.pdbx_seq_one_letter_code
_entity_poly.pdbx_strand_id
1 'polypeptide(L)'
;MKARLYIVLCIAFITQMAGVLPLQAGHYYYKQISLKEGLPSTVRCILTDEQGFVWIGTRSGLGRFDGHELKKYIHHADDPHSLPHDLVLQIAEDEQYNIWILTDKGVARYQRQSDDFYLPTDEKGKNITAYSTCPTPEGLLFGAKNKIYFYSYRDGSFRLLQEFDQTPDFRNFNITILSLWDEETVLCCSRWQGLLLLNLKTGAYSRPPFDCGKEIMSMIIDSKNRIWIAPYNNGLYCFDRNGKQLASYTTRNSSLSNNVILSLAERENKLWIGTDGGGINILEPETGQLSLLEHIPGRDNYSLPANSILSLYNDRNNNIWAGSIRNGLISIREVSMVTYTDVVPGNDRGLSNNTILSLYQQSDDKIWIGTDGGGVNLFNPLTEKFTHYLSTWEDKVASICQFTPDKLLISLFSQGVFVFNPSTGEKQPFTIIDDETTTRLCNRGKAVNLYQNSPDNVLLLGDHVYQYDLNKRTFRIATEQEGQDIIGALLPITNHENYTYLNDTKRIYQLDKRNNRLTSLFRCFNDTVINSVARDEYGDFWIGSNYGLIHYNPATKVRTPFTTTLFTEVTLIVCDQQGKVWFGTNDMLFAWLIKEKKFVLFGESDGAIQNEYLSKPRLLSSHGDVYMGGVKGLLHINSNLPPATSELPKLQLSDVIVNGESVNNELCGDPTGISVPWNSNISIRIMSKEEDIFRQKVYRYQIEGLNDQQIESYNPELVIRSLPPGDYQIMASCTAKDGSWIPSQQILELTVLPPWYRTWWFTLGCALLVTGMIVETFRRTLKRKEDKLKWAMKEHEQQVYEEKVRFLINISHELRTPLTLIHAPLSRILKSLSPADTQYLPLKAIYRQSQRMKNLINMVLDVRKMEVGESKLLIQPHPLNEWIEHVSQDFVSEGEAKNIQIHYRLDPRIKIVSFDKDKCEIILSNLLINALKHSPQDTEITITSELLPEEKRVRISITDQGCGLQQVDTQKLFTRFYQGMGEQSGTGIGLSYSKI
;
A
#
# COMPACT_ATOMS: atom_id res chain seq x y z
N MET A 1 -3.36 -66.23 -0.07
CA MET A 1 -2.56 -65.26 0.74
C MET A 1 -1.88 -64.22 -0.13
N LYS A 2 -1.19 -64.52 -1.20
CA LYS A 2 -0.48 -63.53 -2.08
C LYS A 2 -1.41 -62.46 -2.68
N ALA A 3 -2.62 -62.81 -3.12
CA ALA A 3 -3.56 -61.83 -3.68
C ALA A 3 -4.11 -60.82 -2.63
N ARG A 4 -4.31 -61.24 -1.37
CA ARG A 4 -4.70 -60.34 -0.30
C ARG A 4 -3.57 -59.36 0.10
N LEU A 5 -2.32 -59.80 0.02
CA LEU A 5 -1.16 -58.95 0.27
C LEU A 5 -0.97 -57.88 -0.82
N TYR A 6 -1.23 -58.21 -2.08
CA TYR A 6 -1.21 -57.26 -3.19
C TYR A 6 -2.32 -56.21 -3.07
N ILE A 7 -3.53 -56.64 -2.67
CA ILE A 7 -4.65 -55.70 -2.48
C ILE A 7 -4.37 -54.77 -1.30
N VAL A 8 -3.78 -55.28 -0.21
CA VAL A 8 -3.36 -54.42 0.95
C VAL A 8 -2.20 -53.48 0.57
N LEU A 9 -1.25 -53.94 -0.23
CA LEU A 9 -0.17 -53.11 -0.77
C LEU A 9 -0.69 -52.05 -1.78
N CYS A 10 -1.63 -52.43 -2.64
CA CYS A 10 -2.27 -51.45 -3.55
C CYS A 10 -3.16 -50.47 -2.80
N ILE A 11 -3.88 -50.89 -1.77
CA ILE A 11 -4.67 -50.00 -0.92
C ILE A 11 -3.72 -49.10 -0.10
N ALA A 12 -2.61 -49.60 0.43
CA ALA A 12 -1.60 -48.77 1.11
C ALA A 12 -0.89 -47.84 0.13
N PHE A 13 -0.67 -48.20 -1.11
CA PHE A 13 -0.11 -47.34 -2.16
C PHE A 13 -1.12 -46.30 -2.65
N ILE A 14 -2.39 -46.67 -2.72
CA ILE A 14 -3.49 -45.78 -3.08
C ILE A 14 -3.78 -44.82 -1.91
N THR A 15 -3.66 -45.23 -0.66
CA THR A 15 -3.75 -44.32 0.52
C THR A 15 -2.51 -43.45 0.69
N GLN A 16 -1.33 -43.87 0.20
CA GLN A 16 -0.15 -43.03 0.11
C GLN A 16 -0.18 -42.10 -1.12
N MET A 17 -0.89 -42.45 -2.18
CA MET A 17 -1.21 -41.58 -3.32
C MET A 17 -2.52 -40.82 -3.19
N ALA A 18 -3.38 -41.16 -2.23
CA ALA A 18 -4.53 -40.33 -1.87
C ALA A 18 -3.98 -39.07 -1.19
N GLY A 19 -3.49 -38.20 -2.04
CA GLY A 19 -3.26 -36.79 -1.92
C GLY A 19 -2.89 -36.29 -0.53
N VAL A 20 -1.64 -36.12 -0.30
CA VAL A 20 -1.22 -34.87 0.33
C VAL A 20 -1.69 -33.76 -0.61
N LEU A 21 -2.96 -33.36 -0.47
CA LEU A 21 -3.37 -32.05 -0.93
C LEU A 21 -2.38 -31.11 -0.26
N PRO A 22 -1.60 -30.32 -1.00
CA PRO A 22 -0.80 -29.31 -0.39
C PRO A 22 -1.75 -28.51 0.48
N LEU A 23 -1.52 -28.48 1.80
CA LEU A 23 -2.21 -27.55 2.67
C LEU A 23 -1.96 -26.21 2.03
N GLN A 24 -3.03 -25.56 1.58
CA GLN A 24 -2.95 -24.26 0.94
C GLN A 24 -2.29 -23.37 1.96
N ALA A 25 -1.06 -22.97 1.70
CA ALA A 25 -0.38 -21.98 2.52
C ALA A 25 -1.30 -20.79 2.62
N GLY A 26 -1.63 -20.33 3.83
CA GLY A 26 -2.51 -19.19 4.04
C GLY A 26 -2.03 -18.03 3.15
N HIS A 27 -2.95 -17.20 2.67
CA HIS A 27 -2.57 -16.03 1.91
C HIS A 27 -1.92 -15.02 2.83
N TYR A 28 -0.73 -14.52 2.44
CA TYR A 28 0.01 -13.54 3.21
C TYR A 28 0.08 -12.21 2.47
N TYR A 29 -0.14 -11.14 3.21
CA TYR A 29 0.12 -9.77 2.78
C TYR A 29 1.46 -9.30 3.33
N TYR A 30 2.27 -8.69 2.48
CA TYR A 30 3.61 -8.23 2.80
C TYR A 30 3.68 -6.71 2.70
N LYS A 31 3.99 -6.05 3.81
CA LYS A 31 4.26 -4.60 3.82
C LYS A 31 5.74 -4.38 4.06
N GLN A 32 6.39 -3.74 3.11
CA GLN A 32 7.81 -3.42 3.18
C GLN A 32 8.03 -2.01 3.72
N ILE A 33 8.98 -1.86 4.63
CA ILE A 33 9.55 -0.60 5.09
C ILE A 33 11.02 -0.59 4.64
N SER A 34 11.38 0.36 3.78
CA SER A 34 12.62 0.37 3.02
C SER A 34 13.36 1.70 3.13
N LEU A 35 14.31 1.91 2.24
CA LEU A 35 15.03 3.18 2.09
C LEU A 35 14.11 4.38 1.77
N LYS A 36 12.94 4.14 1.18
CA LYS A 36 11.97 5.22 0.89
C LYS A 36 11.44 5.84 2.20
N GLU A 37 11.21 5.00 3.19
CA GLU A 37 10.83 5.42 4.54
C GLU A 37 12.05 5.78 5.40
N GLY A 38 13.24 5.69 4.82
CA GLY A 38 14.50 6.03 5.45
C GLY A 38 15.15 4.91 6.27
N LEU A 39 14.66 3.66 6.19
CA LEU A 39 15.26 2.52 6.87
C LEU A 39 16.47 2.00 6.07
N PRO A 40 17.63 1.75 6.69
CA PRO A 40 18.74 1.04 6.04
C PRO A 40 18.32 -0.34 5.53
N SER A 41 18.92 -0.77 4.42
CA SER A 41 18.53 -1.98 3.70
C SER A 41 18.70 -3.29 4.49
N THR A 42 19.63 -3.34 5.47
CA THR A 42 19.90 -4.54 6.26
C THR A 42 19.33 -4.41 7.66
N VAL A 43 18.35 -5.24 7.99
CA VAL A 43 17.73 -5.32 9.32
C VAL A 43 18.23 -6.56 10.06
N ARG A 44 18.84 -6.35 11.22
CA ARG A 44 19.51 -7.41 12.02
C ARG A 44 18.65 -7.97 13.14
N CYS A 45 17.90 -7.11 13.80
CA CYS A 45 17.02 -7.48 14.91
C CYS A 45 15.79 -6.59 14.93
N ILE A 46 14.70 -7.12 15.44
CA ILE A 46 13.38 -6.50 15.45
C ILE A 46 12.76 -6.79 16.82
N LEU A 47 12.06 -5.80 17.35
CA LEU A 47 11.27 -5.94 18.57
C LEU A 47 10.03 -5.05 18.47
N THR A 48 8.87 -5.55 18.85
CA THR A 48 7.67 -4.73 19.10
C THR A 48 7.52 -4.59 20.61
N ASP A 49 7.56 -3.35 21.11
CA ASP A 49 7.46 -3.09 22.55
C ASP A 49 6.00 -3.12 23.05
N GLU A 50 5.83 -3.04 24.37
CA GLU A 50 4.49 -3.03 25.00
C GLU A 50 3.62 -1.87 24.54
N GLN A 51 4.22 -0.76 24.14
CA GLN A 51 3.48 0.39 23.57
C GLN A 51 3.09 0.19 22.11
N GLY A 52 3.65 -0.80 21.43
CA GLY A 52 3.38 -1.12 20.03
C GLY A 52 4.35 -0.48 19.04
N PHE A 53 5.40 0.23 19.49
CA PHE A 53 6.47 0.69 18.60
C PHE A 53 7.29 -0.50 18.10
N VAL A 54 7.63 -0.45 16.81
CA VAL A 54 8.53 -1.43 16.21
C VAL A 54 9.96 -0.88 16.24
N TRP A 55 10.81 -1.51 17.03
CA TRP A 55 12.22 -1.20 17.15
C TRP A 55 13.03 -2.02 16.14
N ILE A 56 13.90 -1.36 15.39
CA ILE A 56 14.58 -1.93 14.25
C ILE A 56 16.08 -1.70 14.37
N GLY A 57 16.82 -2.75 14.64
CA GLY A 57 18.27 -2.69 14.72
C GLY A 57 18.93 -2.90 13.36
N THR A 58 19.81 -1.98 12.98
CA THR A 58 20.50 -2.01 11.69
C THR A 58 22.03 -1.91 11.86
N ARG A 59 22.75 -1.85 10.76
CA ARG A 59 24.20 -1.54 10.77
C ARG A 59 24.50 -0.05 10.94
N SER A 60 23.50 0.80 10.73
CA SER A 60 23.64 2.26 10.67
C SER A 60 22.71 2.96 11.67
N GLY A 61 22.54 2.35 12.84
CA GLY A 61 21.73 2.88 13.93
C GLY A 61 20.50 2.05 14.25
N LEU A 62 19.68 2.63 15.11
CA LEU A 62 18.41 2.08 15.60
C LEU A 62 17.26 2.89 15.02
N GLY A 63 16.20 2.21 14.58
CA GLY A 63 14.93 2.83 14.17
C GLY A 63 13.83 2.55 15.16
N ARG A 64 12.96 3.53 15.43
CA ARG A 64 11.68 3.34 16.12
C ARG A 64 10.57 3.73 15.15
N PHE A 65 9.72 2.79 14.82
CA PHE A 65 8.63 2.95 13.86
C PHE A 65 7.28 2.90 14.58
N ASP A 66 6.41 3.87 14.30
CA ASP A 66 5.10 4.02 14.94
C ASP A 66 3.90 3.60 14.04
N GLY A 67 4.19 2.99 12.89
CA GLY A 67 3.21 2.63 11.88
C GLY A 67 3.15 3.63 10.71
N HIS A 68 3.67 4.83 10.88
CA HIS A 68 3.66 5.91 9.88
C HIS A 68 5.04 6.49 9.63
N GLU A 69 5.80 6.78 10.68
CA GLU A 69 7.11 7.40 10.57
C GLU A 69 8.19 6.62 11.31
N LEU A 70 9.40 6.70 10.78
CA LEU A 70 10.58 6.08 11.33
C LEU A 70 11.48 7.15 11.98
N LYS A 71 11.55 7.14 13.31
CA LYS A 71 12.53 7.93 14.07
C LYS A 71 13.85 7.15 14.15
N LYS A 72 14.97 7.83 13.85
CA LYS A 72 16.30 7.23 13.83
C LYS A 72 17.15 7.73 14.98
N TYR A 73 17.91 6.80 15.56
CA TYR A 73 18.91 7.06 16.58
C TYR A 73 20.26 6.56 16.09
N ILE A 74 21.26 7.40 16.14
CA ILE A 74 22.63 7.11 15.70
C ILE A 74 23.62 7.46 16.81
N HIS A 75 24.83 6.93 16.69
CA HIS A 75 25.91 7.29 17.60
C HIS A 75 26.45 8.68 17.33
N HIS A 76 26.55 9.48 18.37
CA HIS A 76 27.23 10.77 18.36
C HIS A 76 28.38 10.76 19.35
N ALA A 77 29.62 10.95 18.87
CA ALA A 77 30.81 10.82 19.72
C ALA A 77 30.85 11.83 20.87
N ASP A 78 30.27 13.00 20.69
CA ASP A 78 30.23 14.09 21.68
C ASP A 78 29.01 14.07 22.58
N ASP A 79 28.07 13.13 22.37
CA ASP A 79 26.85 13.02 23.16
C ASP A 79 26.85 11.71 23.98
N PRO A 80 27.01 11.78 25.32
CA PRO A 80 27.01 10.61 26.20
C PRO A 80 25.64 9.93 26.32
N HIS A 81 24.57 10.56 25.85
CA HIS A 81 23.22 10.02 25.84
C HIS A 81 22.80 9.43 24.47
N SER A 82 23.72 9.41 23.51
CA SER A 82 23.52 8.75 22.23
C SER A 82 23.85 7.23 22.31
N LEU A 83 23.51 6.48 21.24
CA LEU A 83 23.87 5.06 21.15
C LEU A 83 25.38 4.85 21.29
N PRO A 84 25.84 3.75 21.95
CA PRO A 84 27.28 3.44 22.07
C PRO A 84 27.96 3.19 20.72
N HIS A 85 27.21 2.70 19.73
CA HIS A 85 27.66 2.42 18.37
C HIS A 85 26.49 2.21 17.42
N ASP A 86 26.66 2.48 16.12
CA ASP A 86 25.60 2.33 15.12
C ASP A 86 25.25 0.88 14.79
N LEU A 87 26.19 -0.04 14.96
CA LEU A 87 25.92 -1.46 14.72
C LEU A 87 25.11 -2.05 15.87
N VAL A 88 23.81 -2.17 15.66
CA VAL A 88 22.88 -2.80 16.60
C VAL A 88 22.88 -4.31 16.38
N LEU A 89 23.10 -5.09 17.44
CA LEU A 89 23.19 -6.54 17.40
C LEU A 89 21.91 -7.23 17.85
N GLN A 90 21.31 -6.73 18.95
CA GLN A 90 20.06 -7.23 19.50
C GLN A 90 19.30 -6.09 20.18
N ILE A 91 17.98 -6.22 20.22
CA ILE A 91 17.06 -5.39 21.00
C ILE A 91 16.25 -6.33 21.89
N ALA A 92 16.03 -5.95 23.13
CA ALA A 92 15.22 -6.72 24.06
C ALA A 92 14.36 -5.78 24.92
N GLU A 93 13.19 -6.25 25.30
CA GLU A 93 12.33 -5.63 26.31
C GLU A 93 12.36 -6.50 27.56
N ASP A 94 12.55 -5.89 28.72
CA ASP A 94 12.52 -6.59 30.00
C ASP A 94 11.09 -6.63 30.60
N GLU A 95 10.91 -7.33 31.71
CA GLU A 95 9.61 -7.46 32.40
C GLU A 95 9.09 -6.12 32.98
N GLN A 96 9.96 -5.11 33.08
CA GLN A 96 9.62 -3.75 33.48
C GLN A 96 9.39 -2.82 32.27
N TYR A 97 9.31 -3.41 31.08
CA TYR A 97 9.13 -2.71 29.81
C TYR A 97 10.26 -1.74 29.44
N ASN A 98 11.47 -1.90 29.99
CA ASN A 98 12.64 -1.16 29.53
C ASN A 98 13.16 -1.76 28.22
N ILE A 99 13.54 -0.90 27.29
CA ILE A 99 14.12 -1.33 26.02
C ILE A 99 15.65 -1.30 26.14
N TRP A 100 16.25 -2.45 25.89
CA TRP A 100 17.70 -2.66 25.93
C TRP A 100 18.24 -2.84 24.52
N ILE A 101 19.26 -2.08 24.19
CA ILE A 101 19.88 -2.08 22.87
C ILE A 101 21.33 -2.54 23.03
N LEU A 102 21.65 -3.66 22.39
CA LEU A 102 23.00 -4.21 22.38
C LEU A 102 23.68 -3.77 21.09
N THR A 103 24.79 -3.08 21.22
CA THR A 103 25.61 -2.64 20.10
C THR A 103 26.99 -3.30 20.16
N ASP A 104 27.76 -3.18 19.09
CA ASP A 104 29.12 -3.75 19.02
C ASP A 104 30.07 -3.20 20.12
N LYS A 105 29.84 -1.99 20.61
CA LYS A 105 30.72 -1.33 21.61
C LYS A 105 30.08 -1.09 22.96
N GLY A 106 28.82 -1.43 23.16
CA GLY A 106 28.19 -1.26 24.45
C GLY A 106 26.73 -1.61 24.48
N VAL A 107 26.17 -1.71 25.68
CA VAL A 107 24.75 -1.86 25.96
C VAL A 107 24.19 -0.49 26.28
N ALA A 108 22.99 -0.20 25.79
CA ALA A 108 22.24 1.00 26.14
C ALA A 108 20.83 0.61 26.60
N ARG A 109 20.27 1.37 27.52
CA ARG A 109 18.85 1.31 27.91
C ARG A 109 18.17 2.59 27.41
N TYR A 110 17.13 2.43 26.62
CA TYR A 110 16.33 3.55 26.16
C TYR A 110 15.55 4.16 27.32
N GLN A 111 15.63 5.46 27.44
CA GLN A 111 14.90 6.26 28.41
C GLN A 111 13.71 6.92 27.72
N ARG A 112 12.51 6.40 27.98
CA ARG A 112 11.29 6.87 27.33
C ARG A 112 10.99 8.33 27.60
N GLN A 113 11.36 8.81 28.80
CA GLN A 113 11.09 10.15 29.26
C GLN A 113 11.91 11.20 28.53
N SER A 114 13.22 10.96 28.39
CA SER A 114 14.15 11.88 27.73
C SER A 114 14.34 11.60 26.24
N ASP A 115 13.77 10.48 25.75
CA ASP A 115 13.95 9.99 24.37
C ASP A 115 15.43 9.85 23.97
N ASP A 116 16.25 9.42 24.94
CA ASP A 116 17.69 9.25 24.84
C ASP A 116 18.14 7.90 25.45
N PHE A 117 19.43 7.71 25.67
CA PHE A 117 19.97 6.43 26.10
C PHE A 117 20.80 6.58 27.38
N TYR A 118 20.53 5.71 28.33
CA TYR A 118 21.39 5.47 29.47
C TYR A 118 22.38 4.34 29.16
N LEU A 119 23.68 4.58 29.39
CA LEU A 119 24.75 3.63 29.16
C LEU A 119 25.20 3.01 30.50
N PRO A 120 24.84 1.76 30.76
CA PRO A 120 25.24 1.08 32.02
C PRO A 120 26.72 0.78 32.03
N THR A 121 27.31 0.90 33.19
CA THR A 121 28.72 0.56 33.44
C THR A 121 28.83 -0.59 34.42
N ASP A 122 29.95 -1.33 34.36
CA ASP A 122 30.29 -2.33 35.33
C ASP A 122 30.79 -1.66 36.66
N GLU A 123 31.06 -2.47 37.67
CA GLU A 123 31.58 -2.01 38.99
C GLU A 123 32.87 -1.21 38.91
N LYS A 124 33.60 -1.27 37.76
CA LYS A 124 34.81 -0.53 37.49
C LYS A 124 34.59 0.74 36.63
N GLY A 125 33.34 1.08 36.33
CA GLY A 125 32.95 2.23 35.51
C GLY A 125 33.19 2.05 34.02
N LYS A 126 33.36 0.81 33.53
CA LYS A 126 33.54 0.50 32.11
C LYS A 126 32.21 0.12 31.49
N ASN A 127 31.95 0.61 30.26
CA ASN A 127 30.75 0.24 29.52
C ASN A 127 30.65 -1.28 29.33
N ILE A 128 29.46 -1.81 29.62
CA ILE A 128 29.15 -3.24 29.43
C ILE A 128 28.95 -3.50 27.94
N THR A 129 29.65 -4.53 27.43
CA THR A 129 29.42 -5.02 26.06
C THR A 129 28.75 -6.37 26.12
N ALA A 130 27.70 -6.61 25.39
CA ALA A 130 27.01 -7.88 25.31
C ALA A 130 26.52 -8.14 23.89
N TYR A 131 26.30 -9.41 23.54
CA TYR A 131 25.86 -9.86 22.23
C TYR A 131 24.48 -10.52 22.26
N SER A 132 24.02 -10.92 23.43
CA SER A 132 22.71 -11.56 23.61
C SER A 132 22.13 -11.26 24.99
N THR A 133 20.82 -11.37 25.10
CA THR A 133 20.07 -11.22 26.35
C THR A 133 19.09 -12.38 26.53
N CYS A 134 18.76 -12.64 27.79
CA CYS A 134 17.70 -13.59 28.14
C CYS A 134 16.97 -13.07 29.37
N PRO A 135 15.66 -12.80 29.32
CA PRO A 135 14.89 -12.39 30.48
C PRO A 135 14.73 -13.56 31.46
N THR A 136 14.77 -13.25 32.76
CA THR A 136 14.46 -14.14 33.86
C THR A 136 13.50 -13.44 34.82
N PRO A 137 12.76 -14.13 35.67
CA PRO A 137 11.82 -13.48 36.59
C PRO A 137 12.47 -12.47 37.55
N GLU A 138 13.77 -12.62 37.86
CA GLU A 138 14.48 -11.74 38.79
C GLU A 138 15.28 -10.61 38.10
N GLY A 139 15.48 -10.70 36.79
CA GLY A 139 16.31 -9.74 36.08
C GLY A 139 16.60 -10.15 34.64
N LEU A 140 17.56 -9.49 34.04
CA LEU A 140 17.97 -9.72 32.64
C LEU A 140 19.40 -10.22 32.58
N LEU A 141 19.64 -11.36 31.94
CA LEU A 141 20.97 -11.89 31.66
C LEU A 141 21.53 -11.26 30.38
N PHE A 142 22.82 -10.95 30.37
CA PHE A 142 23.57 -10.43 29.23
C PHE A 142 24.74 -11.32 28.90
N GLY A 143 24.72 -11.94 27.73
CA GLY A 143 25.81 -12.75 27.21
C GLY A 143 26.86 -11.89 26.52
N ALA A 144 28.07 -11.96 27.06
CA ALA A 144 29.21 -11.17 26.57
C ALA A 144 30.36 -12.08 26.08
N LYS A 145 31.48 -11.52 25.78
CA LYS A 145 32.71 -12.27 25.49
C LYS A 145 33.25 -12.89 26.78
N ASN A 146 33.18 -14.22 26.91
CA ASN A 146 33.61 -15.01 28.06
C ASN A 146 32.93 -14.61 29.39
N LYS A 147 31.83 -13.90 29.37
CA LYS A 147 31.18 -13.39 30.57
C LYS A 147 29.68 -13.39 30.43
N ILE A 148 29.03 -13.55 31.60
CA ILE A 148 27.58 -13.28 31.70
C ILE A 148 27.40 -12.24 32.80
N TYR A 149 26.70 -11.16 32.44
CA TYR A 149 26.27 -10.16 33.39
C TYR A 149 24.79 -10.38 33.72
N PHE A 150 24.39 -9.94 34.91
CA PHE A 150 23.00 -9.95 35.35
C PHE A 150 22.59 -8.55 35.78
N TYR A 151 21.51 -8.07 35.20
CA TYR A 151 20.84 -6.86 35.63
C TYR A 151 19.68 -7.24 36.54
N SER A 152 19.66 -6.78 37.77
CA SER A 152 18.66 -7.08 38.80
C SER A 152 17.52 -6.07 38.72
N TYR A 153 16.27 -6.55 38.58
CA TYR A 153 15.08 -5.69 38.63
C TYR A 153 14.84 -5.08 40.00
N ARG A 154 15.37 -5.70 41.05
CA ARG A 154 15.14 -5.28 42.45
C ARG A 154 15.87 -3.99 42.80
N ASP A 155 17.10 -3.83 42.38
CA ASP A 155 17.99 -2.76 42.77
C ASP A 155 18.54 -1.95 41.57
N GLY A 156 18.23 -2.38 40.35
CA GLY A 156 18.68 -1.70 39.14
C GLY A 156 20.18 -1.79 38.87
N SER A 157 20.87 -2.75 39.52
CA SER A 157 22.31 -2.89 39.42
C SER A 157 22.75 -3.97 38.41
N PHE A 158 23.91 -3.71 37.78
CA PHE A 158 24.60 -4.73 36.97
C PHE A 158 25.65 -5.42 37.83
N ARG A 159 25.69 -6.77 37.79
CA ARG A 159 26.75 -7.56 38.40
C ARG A 159 27.30 -8.58 37.43
N LEU A 160 28.57 -8.90 37.54
CA LEU A 160 29.20 -10.00 36.85
C LEU A 160 28.70 -11.30 37.52
N LEU A 161 27.93 -12.13 36.80
CA LEU A 161 27.40 -13.40 37.31
C LEU A 161 28.41 -14.52 37.11
N GLN A 162 29.02 -14.61 35.94
CA GLN A 162 29.96 -15.67 35.57
C GLN A 162 31.04 -15.14 34.64
N GLU A 163 32.28 -15.55 34.90
CA GLU A 163 33.42 -15.39 33.97
C GLU A 163 33.97 -16.79 33.64
N PHE A 164 34.08 -17.11 32.36
CA PHE A 164 34.61 -18.38 31.90
C PHE A 164 36.14 -18.34 31.82
N ASP A 165 36.78 -19.40 32.26
CA ASP A 165 38.24 -19.52 32.21
C ASP A 165 38.78 -19.33 30.79
N GLN A 166 39.97 -18.73 30.67
CA GLN A 166 40.66 -18.55 29.38
C GLN A 166 41.34 -19.85 28.89
N THR A 167 40.78 -21.02 29.17
CA THR A 167 41.22 -22.28 28.57
C THR A 167 41.00 -22.26 27.05
N PRO A 168 41.72 -23.09 26.27
CA PRO A 168 41.56 -23.14 24.83
C PRO A 168 40.13 -23.33 24.34
N ASP A 169 39.28 -24.02 25.12
CA ASP A 169 37.87 -24.29 24.80
C ASP A 169 36.98 -23.06 24.96
N PHE A 170 37.34 -22.07 25.77
CA PHE A 170 36.58 -20.86 26.03
C PHE A 170 37.28 -19.58 25.58
N ARG A 171 38.46 -19.70 24.96
CA ARG A 171 39.16 -18.55 24.43
C ARG A 171 38.32 -17.90 23.31
N ASN A 172 37.81 -16.69 23.56
CA ASN A 172 36.89 -15.97 22.71
C ASN A 172 35.48 -16.59 22.57
N PHE A 173 34.95 -17.18 23.65
CA PHE A 173 33.55 -17.67 23.71
C PHE A 173 32.58 -16.49 23.75
N ASN A 174 32.20 -16.01 22.51
CA ASN A 174 31.22 -14.95 22.39
C ASN A 174 29.82 -15.54 22.47
N ILE A 175 29.10 -15.19 23.54
CA ILE A 175 27.74 -15.69 23.78
C ILE A 175 26.77 -14.91 22.91
N THR A 176 26.43 -15.46 21.73
CA THR A 176 25.59 -14.80 20.72
C THR A 176 24.11 -15.12 20.83
N ILE A 177 23.75 -16.19 21.53
CA ILE A 177 22.36 -16.54 21.86
C ILE A 177 22.33 -17.04 23.29
N LEU A 178 21.39 -16.57 24.09
CA LEU A 178 21.03 -17.04 25.41
C LEU A 178 19.57 -17.50 25.41
N SER A 179 19.29 -18.65 26.03
CA SER A 179 17.92 -19.14 26.19
C SER A 179 17.79 -19.89 27.51
N LEU A 180 16.68 -19.68 28.21
CA LEU A 180 16.41 -20.45 29.42
C LEU A 180 16.24 -21.95 29.10
N TRP A 181 17.03 -22.79 29.72
CA TRP A 181 16.86 -24.23 29.68
C TRP A 181 15.81 -24.69 30.68
N ASP A 182 15.91 -24.21 31.89
CA ASP A 182 14.96 -24.34 32.98
C ASP A 182 15.06 -23.12 33.91
N GLU A 183 14.41 -23.16 35.08
CA GLU A 183 14.40 -22.02 36.03
C GLU A 183 15.79 -21.64 36.56
N GLU A 184 16.75 -22.59 36.57
CA GLU A 184 18.08 -22.40 37.14
C GLU A 184 19.20 -22.51 36.11
N THR A 185 18.90 -22.99 34.92
CA THR A 185 19.90 -23.28 33.88
C THR A 185 19.66 -22.47 32.64
N VAL A 186 20.73 -21.92 32.08
CA VAL A 186 20.69 -21.21 30.82
C VAL A 186 21.53 -21.91 29.74
N LEU A 187 21.01 -22.01 28.53
CA LEU A 187 21.72 -22.50 27.38
C LEU A 187 22.42 -21.33 26.71
N CYS A 188 23.74 -21.34 26.70
CA CYS A 188 24.63 -20.38 26.10
C CYS A 188 25.09 -20.89 24.72
N CYS A 189 24.91 -20.14 23.69
CA CYS A 189 25.38 -20.46 22.37
C CYS A 189 26.48 -19.48 21.91
N SER A 190 27.61 -20.03 21.52
CA SER A 190 28.63 -19.31 20.78
C SER A 190 28.60 -19.73 19.31
N ARG A 191 28.52 -18.76 18.40
CA ARG A 191 28.43 -19.01 16.95
C ARG A 191 29.55 -19.95 16.44
N TRP A 192 30.74 -19.89 17.04
CA TRP A 192 31.93 -20.62 16.55
C TRP A 192 32.39 -21.75 17.46
N GLN A 193 31.87 -21.85 18.67
CA GLN A 193 32.36 -22.81 19.69
C GLN A 193 31.27 -23.75 20.21
N GLY A 194 30.05 -23.60 19.73
CA GLY A 194 28.92 -24.46 20.01
C GLY A 194 28.15 -24.06 21.28
N LEU A 195 27.60 -25.03 21.97
CA LEU A 195 26.66 -24.89 23.09
C LEU A 195 27.26 -25.21 24.44
N LEU A 196 26.75 -24.53 25.47
CA LEU A 196 27.09 -24.72 26.90
C LEU A 196 25.83 -24.53 27.74
N LEU A 197 25.60 -25.43 28.69
CA LEU A 197 24.61 -25.27 29.74
C LEU A 197 25.29 -24.68 30.96
N LEU A 198 24.76 -23.63 31.56
CA LEU A 198 25.25 -22.96 32.76
C LEU A 198 24.15 -22.97 33.83
N ASN A 199 24.47 -23.52 35.00
CA ASN A 199 23.60 -23.37 36.16
C ASN A 199 23.83 -22.00 36.82
N LEU A 200 22.78 -21.20 36.92
CA LEU A 200 22.86 -19.80 37.40
C LEU A 200 23.14 -19.68 38.89
N LYS A 201 22.79 -20.73 39.69
CA LYS A 201 23.01 -20.71 41.14
C LYS A 201 24.41 -21.17 41.53
N THR A 202 24.89 -22.23 40.88
CA THR A 202 26.16 -22.86 41.25
C THR A 202 27.35 -22.37 40.43
N GLY A 203 27.08 -21.72 39.26
CA GLY A 203 28.10 -21.37 38.27
C GLY A 203 28.71 -22.58 37.54
N ALA A 204 28.21 -23.79 37.81
CA ALA A 204 28.67 -25.00 37.13
C ALA A 204 28.19 -25.03 35.69
N TYR A 205 29.05 -25.42 34.75
CA TYR A 205 28.71 -25.53 33.37
C TYR A 205 29.05 -26.90 32.77
N SER A 206 28.28 -27.32 31.78
CA SER A 206 28.42 -28.55 31.03
C SER A 206 28.03 -28.40 29.58
N ARG A 207 28.40 -29.32 28.74
CA ARG A 207 27.89 -29.38 27.36
C ARG A 207 26.50 -30.04 27.39
N PRO A 208 25.58 -29.60 26.50
CA PRO A 208 24.28 -30.27 26.37
C PRO A 208 24.46 -31.73 25.92
N PRO A 209 23.48 -32.61 26.19
CA PRO A 209 23.59 -34.06 25.89
C PRO A 209 23.50 -34.41 24.41
N PHE A 210 23.68 -33.47 23.52
CA PHE A 210 23.67 -33.64 22.05
C PHE A 210 24.78 -32.84 21.39
N ASP A 211 25.22 -33.29 20.22
CA ASP A 211 26.18 -32.61 19.40
C ASP A 211 25.51 -32.16 18.08
N CYS A 212 25.54 -30.87 17.83
CA CYS A 212 25.00 -30.26 16.62
C CYS A 212 26.07 -29.51 15.81
N GLY A 213 27.36 -29.70 16.13
CA GLY A 213 28.45 -28.96 15.53
C GLY A 213 28.78 -27.65 16.26
N LYS A 214 29.75 -26.91 15.72
CA LYS A 214 30.25 -25.69 16.37
C LYS A 214 29.72 -24.39 15.74
N GLU A 215 29.41 -24.37 14.45
CA GLU A 215 29.00 -23.15 13.73
C GLU A 215 27.47 -22.96 13.76
N ILE A 216 26.94 -22.47 14.86
CA ILE A 216 25.49 -22.31 15.06
C ILE A 216 25.06 -20.90 14.64
N MET A 217 24.17 -20.81 13.67
CA MET A 217 23.64 -19.54 13.13
C MET A 217 22.43 -19.06 13.90
N SER A 218 21.50 -19.96 14.23
CA SER A 218 20.27 -19.65 14.93
C SER A 218 19.82 -20.82 15.79
N MET A 219 19.12 -20.52 16.86
CA MET A 219 18.58 -21.49 17.79
C MET A 219 17.34 -20.94 18.49
N ILE A 220 16.33 -21.80 18.69
CA ILE A 220 15.14 -21.46 19.47
C ILE A 220 14.69 -22.69 20.26
N ILE A 221 14.14 -22.48 21.46
CA ILE A 221 13.38 -23.47 22.20
C ILE A 221 11.91 -23.15 21.99
N ASP A 222 11.16 -24.09 21.41
CA ASP A 222 9.76 -23.90 21.10
C ASP A 222 8.85 -24.08 22.33
N SER A 223 7.59 -23.73 22.19
CA SER A 223 6.55 -23.82 23.22
C SER A 223 6.35 -25.26 23.78
N LYS A 224 6.76 -26.28 23.02
CA LYS A 224 6.73 -27.69 23.42
C LYS A 224 8.07 -28.16 23.99
N ASN A 225 8.98 -27.25 24.33
CA ASN A 225 10.31 -27.53 24.86
C ASN A 225 11.22 -28.37 23.94
N ARG A 226 11.00 -28.32 22.62
CA ARG A 226 11.92 -28.85 21.60
C ARG A 226 12.98 -27.81 21.27
N ILE A 227 14.20 -28.26 21.08
CA ILE A 227 15.36 -27.42 20.81
C ILE A 227 15.64 -27.49 19.30
N TRP A 228 15.43 -26.37 18.61
CA TRP A 228 15.69 -26.23 17.19
C TRP A 228 17.02 -25.52 16.99
N ILE A 229 17.90 -26.13 16.23
CA ILE A 229 19.25 -25.62 15.99
C ILE A 229 19.55 -25.63 14.51
N ALA A 230 20.06 -24.53 14.01
CA ALA A 230 20.49 -24.32 12.64
C ALA A 230 22.02 -24.12 12.56
N PRO A 231 22.79 -25.19 12.35
CA PRO A 231 24.22 -25.06 12.05
C PRO A 231 24.44 -24.48 10.66
N TYR A 232 25.55 -23.79 10.44
CA TYR A 232 25.85 -23.17 9.15
C TYR A 232 25.84 -24.21 8.02
N ASN A 233 25.05 -23.99 6.99
CA ASN A 233 24.92 -24.80 5.78
C ASN A 233 24.57 -26.29 6.00
N ASN A 234 24.01 -26.63 7.17
CA ASN A 234 23.66 -28.02 7.54
C ASN A 234 22.13 -28.25 7.70
N GLY A 235 21.32 -27.21 7.40
CA GLY A 235 19.88 -27.27 7.58
C GLY A 235 19.47 -27.13 9.04
N LEU A 236 18.39 -27.81 9.45
CA LEU A 236 17.74 -27.68 10.75
C LEU A 236 17.71 -29.01 11.49
N TYR A 237 18.03 -28.98 12.76
CA TYR A 237 17.96 -30.12 13.67
C TYR A 237 17.00 -29.83 14.82
N CYS A 238 16.28 -30.85 15.25
CA CYS A 238 15.40 -30.81 16.39
C CYS A 238 15.85 -31.86 17.45
N PHE A 239 16.02 -31.42 18.68
CA PHE A 239 16.37 -32.27 19.79
C PHE A 239 15.35 -32.12 20.93
N ASP A 240 15.18 -33.20 21.73
CA ASP A 240 14.56 -33.09 23.03
C ASP A 240 15.60 -32.68 24.12
N ARG A 241 15.13 -32.38 25.31
CA ARG A 241 16.02 -31.98 26.41
C ARG A 241 16.94 -33.11 26.90
N ASN A 242 16.65 -34.38 26.58
CA ASN A 242 17.47 -35.55 26.92
C ASN A 242 18.57 -35.79 25.88
N GLY A 243 18.62 -34.98 24.82
CA GLY A 243 19.63 -35.09 23.78
C GLY A 243 19.23 -36.00 22.61
N LYS A 244 18.03 -36.55 22.61
CA LYS A 244 17.55 -37.36 21.48
C LYS A 244 17.21 -36.47 20.29
N GLN A 245 17.79 -36.76 19.15
CA GLN A 245 17.41 -36.10 17.92
C GLN A 245 16.01 -36.58 17.49
N LEU A 246 15.07 -35.63 17.40
CA LEU A 246 13.67 -35.87 17.01
C LEU A 246 13.49 -35.80 15.50
N ALA A 247 14.16 -34.83 14.85
CA ALA A 247 14.04 -34.61 13.43
C ALA A 247 15.27 -33.89 12.87
N SER A 248 15.42 -33.94 11.52
CA SER A 248 16.36 -33.10 10.78
C SER A 248 15.80 -32.80 9.40
N TYR A 249 16.01 -31.58 8.95
CA TYR A 249 15.53 -31.07 7.67
C TYR A 249 16.66 -30.45 6.89
N THR A 250 16.87 -30.93 5.68
CA THR A 250 17.87 -30.42 4.73
C THR A 250 17.28 -30.38 3.34
N THR A 251 17.89 -29.67 2.42
CA THR A 251 17.52 -29.67 0.99
C THR A 251 17.58 -31.07 0.34
N ARG A 252 18.20 -32.05 0.97
CA ARG A 252 18.34 -33.42 0.47
C ARG A 252 17.25 -34.36 0.97
N ASN A 253 16.74 -34.17 2.18
CA ASN A 253 15.77 -35.07 2.82
C ASN A 253 14.39 -34.46 3.02
N SER A 254 14.21 -33.21 2.68
CA SER A 254 12.96 -32.47 2.83
C SER A 254 12.81 -31.41 1.72
N SER A 255 11.67 -30.72 1.70
CA SER A 255 11.41 -29.54 0.83
C SER A 255 11.97 -28.22 1.39
N LEU A 256 12.93 -28.28 2.29
CA LEU A 256 13.63 -27.08 2.76
C LEU A 256 14.30 -26.36 1.58
N SER A 257 14.05 -25.09 1.42
CA SER A 257 14.52 -24.30 0.26
C SER A 257 16.02 -24.03 0.25
N ASN A 258 16.64 -23.91 1.44
CA ASN A 258 18.08 -23.65 1.60
C ASN A 258 18.60 -24.18 2.95
N ASN A 259 19.81 -24.75 2.97
CA ASN A 259 20.46 -25.23 4.19
C ASN A 259 21.08 -24.12 5.03
N VAL A 260 21.26 -22.91 4.50
CA VAL A 260 21.77 -21.75 5.24
C VAL A 260 20.58 -21.05 5.90
N ILE A 261 20.35 -21.39 7.17
CA ILE A 261 19.26 -20.81 7.97
C ILE A 261 19.86 -19.70 8.82
N LEU A 262 19.29 -18.50 8.72
CA LEU A 262 19.77 -17.30 9.40
C LEU A 262 18.97 -16.98 10.65
N SER A 263 17.66 -17.30 10.65
CA SER A 263 16.76 -16.96 11.76
C SER A 263 15.64 -17.98 11.92
N LEU A 264 15.16 -18.10 13.14
CA LEU A 264 14.06 -18.97 13.55
C LEU A 264 13.07 -18.17 14.40
N ALA A 265 11.77 -18.40 14.21
CA ALA A 265 10.71 -17.86 15.06
C ALA A 265 9.57 -18.88 15.15
N GLU A 266 8.87 -18.93 16.28
CA GLU A 266 7.67 -19.74 16.46
C GLU A 266 6.43 -18.87 16.38
N ARG A 267 5.41 -19.33 15.62
CA ARG A 267 4.08 -18.76 15.58
C ARG A 267 3.04 -19.87 15.52
N GLU A 268 2.13 -19.91 16.48
CA GLU A 268 0.99 -20.86 16.50
C GLU A 268 1.44 -22.33 16.33
N ASN A 269 2.47 -22.74 17.10
CA ASN A 269 3.10 -24.04 17.03
C ASN A 269 3.75 -24.40 15.67
N LYS A 270 3.89 -23.47 14.73
CA LYS A 270 4.64 -23.60 13.49
C LYS A 270 5.98 -22.90 13.61
N LEU A 271 6.99 -23.50 13.04
CA LEU A 271 8.34 -22.92 13.02
C LEU A 271 8.59 -22.19 11.71
N TRP A 272 8.86 -20.91 11.80
CA TRP A 272 9.23 -20.05 10.69
C TRP A 272 10.74 -20.01 10.55
N ILE A 273 11.25 -20.31 9.37
CA ILE A 273 12.66 -20.56 9.09
C ILE A 273 13.11 -19.58 8.02
N GLY A 274 13.83 -18.54 8.42
CA GLY A 274 14.42 -17.54 7.51
C GLY A 274 15.75 -18.03 6.95
N THR A 275 15.90 -18.04 5.62
CA THR A 275 17.05 -18.59 4.94
C THR A 275 17.82 -17.53 4.14
N ASP A 276 19.06 -17.86 3.73
CA ASP A 276 19.85 -17.00 2.86
C ASP A 276 19.59 -17.33 1.38
N GLY A 277 18.68 -16.58 0.77
CA GLY A 277 18.32 -16.72 -0.65
C GLY A 277 17.21 -17.73 -0.95
N GLY A 278 16.74 -18.50 0.03
CA GLY A 278 15.64 -19.47 -0.13
C GLY A 278 14.29 -19.01 0.42
N GLY A 279 14.14 -17.74 0.80
CA GLY A 279 12.90 -17.22 1.39
C GLY A 279 12.66 -17.67 2.83
N ILE A 280 11.38 -17.80 3.19
CA ILE A 280 10.94 -18.29 4.50
C ILE A 280 10.25 -19.64 4.31
N ASN A 281 10.71 -20.65 5.04
CA ASN A 281 10.02 -21.93 5.14
C ASN A 281 9.20 -21.96 6.43
N ILE A 282 7.96 -22.44 6.35
CA ILE A 282 7.08 -22.65 7.49
C ILE A 282 6.98 -24.16 7.69
N LEU A 283 7.54 -24.63 8.78
CA LEU A 283 7.50 -26.03 9.18
C LEU A 283 6.36 -26.25 10.16
N GLU A 284 5.55 -27.24 9.89
CA GLU A 284 4.60 -27.79 10.84
C GLU A 284 5.26 -29.00 11.56
N PRO A 285 5.73 -28.84 12.78
CA PRO A 285 6.59 -29.84 13.41
C PRO A 285 5.92 -31.20 13.67
N GLU A 286 4.58 -31.23 13.77
CA GLU A 286 3.82 -32.45 14.04
C GLU A 286 3.69 -33.35 12.80
N THR A 287 3.55 -32.73 11.65
CA THR A 287 3.39 -33.43 10.35
C THR A 287 4.71 -33.55 9.59
N GLY A 288 5.68 -32.67 9.92
CA GLY A 288 6.92 -32.52 9.17
C GLY A 288 6.76 -31.81 7.83
N GLN A 289 5.57 -31.25 7.55
CA GLN A 289 5.28 -30.56 6.30
C GLN A 289 5.94 -29.18 6.28
N LEU A 290 6.52 -28.83 5.15
CA LEU A 290 7.13 -27.53 4.88
C LEU A 290 6.33 -26.82 3.79
N SER A 291 6.00 -25.54 4.03
CA SER A 291 5.49 -24.62 3.02
C SER A 291 6.50 -23.48 2.82
N LEU A 292 6.57 -22.94 1.62
CA LEU A 292 7.56 -21.94 1.23
C LEU A 292 6.90 -20.61 0.90
N LEU A 293 7.43 -19.54 1.48
CA LEU A 293 7.18 -18.15 1.07
C LEU A 293 8.43 -17.63 0.35
N GLU A 294 8.26 -17.25 -0.90
CA GLU A 294 9.36 -16.79 -1.75
C GLU A 294 9.03 -15.51 -2.50
N HIS A 295 10.05 -14.86 -3.05
CA HIS A 295 9.88 -13.73 -3.93
C HIS A 295 9.35 -14.17 -5.29
N ILE A 296 8.20 -13.63 -5.69
CA ILE A 296 7.59 -13.85 -7.00
C ILE A 296 7.55 -12.49 -7.71
N PRO A 297 8.32 -12.30 -8.79
CA PRO A 297 8.34 -11.04 -9.53
C PRO A 297 6.93 -10.67 -10.04
N GLY A 298 6.53 -9.41 -9.81
CA GLY A 298 5.24 -8.88 -10.25
C GLY A 298 4.07 -9.18 -9.32
N ARG A 299 4.28 -9.82 -8.17
CA ARG A 299 3.28 -9.98 -7.10
C ARG A 299 3.61 -9.12 -5.89
N ASP A 300 3.75 -7.81 -6.12
CA ASP A 300 4.01 -6.85 -5.04
C ASP A 300 2.93 -6.97 -3.96
N ASN A 301 3.32 -6.90 -2.69
CA ASN A 301 2.49 -7.09 -1.50
C ASN A 301 1.88 -8.50 -1.28
N TYR A 302 1.96 -9.43 -2.24
CA TYR A 302 1.46 -10.81 -2.10
C TYR A 302 2.56 -11.86 -2.32
N SER A 303 3.80 -11.44 -2.37
CA SER A 303 4.97 -12.30 -2.33
C SER A 303 6.06 -11.65 -1.46
N LEU A 304 6.97 -12.46 -0.99
CA LEU A 304 8.08 -11.97 -0.17
C LEU A 304 8.92 -10.98 -0.97
N PRO A 305 9.19 -9.76 -0.49
CA PRO A 305 10.02 -8.79 -1.22
C PRO A 305 11.47 -9.21 -1.42
N ALA A 306 11.99 -10.12 -0.59
CA ALA A 306 13.36 -10.63 -0.67
C ALA A 306 13.47 -12.05 -0.15
N ASN A 307 14.36 -12.86 -0.75
CA ASN A 307 14.58 -14.25 -0.33
C ASN A 307 15.68 -14.44 0.73
N SER A 308 16.48 -13.42 1.04
CA SER A 308 17.50 -13.49 2.11
C SER A 308 17.01 -12.84 3.38
N ILE A 309 16.59 -13.64 4.36
CA ILE A 309 15.94 -13.23 5.60
C ILE A 309 16.91 -13.40 6.77
N LEU A 310 17.39 -12.29 7.29
CA LEU A 310 18.40 -12.24 8.35
C LEU A 310 17.81 -12.40 9.74
N SER A 311 16.63 -11.85 9.98
CA SER A 311 15.94 -11.91 11.27
C SER A 311 14.45 -12.18 11.09
N LEU A 312 13.88 -12.94 12.03
CA LEU A 312 12.45 -13.18 12.16
C LEU A 312 12.03 -12.86 13.59
N TYR A 313 10.91 -12.23 13.74
CA TYR A 313 10.32 -11.88 15.02
C TYR A 313 8.80 -12.06 14.97
N ASN A 314 8.26 -12.83 15.92
CA ASN A 314 6.83 -12.95 16.14
C ASN A 314 6.44 -11.97 17.25
N ASP A 315 5.58 -11.00 16.94
CA ASP A 315 5.13 -10.03 17.91
C ASP A 315 3.99 -10.57 18.81
N ARG A 316 3.59 -9.79 19.80
CA ARG A 316 2.53 -10.16 20.76
C ARG A 316 1.15 -10.30 20.09
N ASN A 317 0.98 -9.74 18.91
CA ASN A 317 -0.25 -9.81 18.12
C ASN A 317 -0.20 -10.92 17.06
N ASN A 318 0.77 -11.84 17.16
CA ASN A 318 1.02 -12.90 16.19
C ASN A 318 1.34 -12.40 14.75
N ASN A 319 1.82 -11.16 14.59
CA ASN A 319 2.37 -10.72 13.31
C ASN A 319 3.82 -11.15 13.18
N ILE A 320 4.20 -11.64 12.02
CA ILE A 320 5.60 -11.96 11.72
C ILE A 320 6.27 -10.75 11.09
N TRP A 321 7.38 -10.37 11.69
CA TRP A 321 8.29 -9.38 11.15
C TRP A 321 9.54 -10.06 10.65
N ALA A 322 9.94 -9.73 9.41
CA ALA A 322 11.12 -10.29 8.78
C ALA A 322 12.10 -9.17 8.41
N GLY A 323 13.31 -9.26 8.90
CA GLY A 323 14.40 -8.38 8.52
C GLY A 323 15.19 -8.99 7.38
N SER A 324 15.29 -8.29 6.26
CA SER A 324 16.04 -8.74 5.10
C SER A 324 17.47 -8.21 5.08
N ILE A 325 18.30 -8.81 4.25
CA ILE A 325 19.69 -8.36 4.04
C ILE A 325 19.74 -7.09 3.18
N ARG A 326 18.80 -6.89 2.24
CA ARG A 326 18.87 -5.80 1.25
C ARG A 326 17.59 -4.99 1.08
N ASN A 327 16.48 -5.46 1.59
CA ASN A 327 15.15 -4.90 1.33
C ASN A 327 14.45 -4.30 2.56
N GLY A 328 15.20 -4.07 3.65
CA GLY A 328 14.67 -3.48 4.86
C GLY A 328 13.83 -4.44 5.70
N LEU A 329 12.79 -3.90 6.34
CA LEU A 329 11.87 -4.62 7.21
C LEU A 329 10.60 -5.00 6.44
N ILE A 330 10.11 -6.20 6.67
CA ILE A 330 8.92 -6.75 6.05
C ILE A 330 7.96 -7.18 7.15
N SER A 331 6.75 -6.65 7.16
CA SER A 331 5.64 -7.17 7.96
C SER A 331 4.91 -8.23 7.14
N ILE A 332 4.67 -9.39 7.73
CA ILE A 332 4.01 -10.54 7.10
C ILE A 332 2.76 -10.86 7.90
N ARG A 333 1.60 -10.75 7.26
CA ARG A 333 0.31 -11.00 7.88
C ARG A 333 -0.48 -12.00 7.08
N GLU A 334 -1.13 -12.91 7.76
CA GLU A 334 -2.11 -13.79 7.12
C GLU A 334 -3.39 -13.01 6.86
N VAL A 335 -3.89 -13.10 5.62
CA VAL A 335 -5.06 -12.36 5.18
C VAL A 335 -6.09 -13.31 4.58
N SER A 336 -7.36 -12.92 4.70
CA SER A 336 -8.48 -13.68 4.11
C SER A 336 -8.76 -13.30 2.65
N MET A 337 -8.03 -12.32 2.14
CA MET A 337 -8.26 -11.76 0.80
C MET A 337 -6.96 -11.66 0.02
N VAL A 338 -7.06 -11.88 -1.29
CA VAL A 338 -5.95 -11.67 -2.22
C VAL A 338 -6.45 -10.97 -3.46
N THR A 339 -5.75 -9.94 -3.91
CA THR A 339 -6.01 -9.32 -5.20
C THR A 339 -4.99 -9.79 -6.23
N TYR A 340 -5.45 -10.50 -7.25
CA TYR A 340 -4.61 -10.89 -8.39
C TYR A 340 -4.58 -9.75 -9.41
N THR A 341 -3.37 -9.36 -9.81
CA THR A 341 -3.12 -8.32 -10.80
C THR A 341 -2.42 -8.88 -12.03
N ASP A 342 -2.22 -8.07 -13.05
CA ASP A 342 -1.41 -8.42 -14.21
C ASP A 342 0.05 -8.61 -13.81
N VAL A 343 0.71 -9.53 -14.47
CA VAL A 343 2.10 -9.87 -14.24
C VAL A 343 2.91 -9.73 -15.52
N VAL A 344 4.22 -9.71 -15.37
CA VAL A 344 5.16 -9.70 -16.52
C VAL A 344 4.86 -10.89 -17.44
N PRO A 345 4.82 -10.69 -18.76
CA PRO A 345 4.56 -11.76 -19.72
C PRO A 345 5.44 -13.00 -19.48
N GLY A 346 4.82 -14.16 -19.44
CA GLY A 346 5.48 -15.45 -19.15
C GLY A 346 5.38 -15.91 -17.70
N ASN A 347 4.83 -15.10 -16.79
CA ASN A 347 4.50 -15.54 -15.45
C ASN A 347 3.06 -16.11 -15.41
N ASP A 348 2.92 -17.33 -14.89
CA ASP A 348 1.63 -18.05 -14.80
C ASP A 348 0.86 -17.76 -13.50
N ARG A 349 1.30 -16.78 -12.68
CA ARG A 349 0.70 -16.45 -11.37
C ARG A 349 -0.05 -15.10 -11.34
N GLY A 350 -0.51 -14.61 -12.47
CA GLY A 350 -1.29 -13.38 -12.55
C GLY A 350 -2.11 -13.26 -13.83
N LEU A 351 -2.83 -12.17 -13.92
CA LEU A 351 -3.76 -11.87 -15.01
C LEU A 351 -3.02 -11.41 -16.27
N SER A 352 -3.66 -11.53 -17.41
CA SER A 352 -3.20 -10.92 -18.67
C SER A 352 -3.52 -9.44 -18.77
N ASN A 353 -4.52 -8.97 -18.00
CA ASN A 353 -4.93 -7.57 -17.89
C ASN A 353 -5.70 -7.36 -16.59
N ASN A 354 -5.51 -6.21 -15.94
CA ASN A 354 -6.12 -5.89 -14.64
C ASN A 354 -7.62 -5.65 -14.67
N THR A 355 -8.15 -5.15 -15.79
CA THR A 355 -9.57 -4.81 -15.87
C THR A 355 -10.40 -6.06 -16.14
N ILE A 356 -11.16 -6.49 -15.16
CA ILE A 356 -11.98 -7.70 -15.22
C ILE A 356 -13.39 -7.35 -15.68
N LEU A 357 -13.86 -7.97 -16.76
CA LEU A 357 -15.18 -7.74 -17.31
C LEU A 357 -16.18 -8.86 -16.99
N SER A 358 -15.72 -10.10 -16.81
CA SER A 358 -16.60 -11.25 -16.57
C SER A 358 -15.90 -12.38 -15.82
N LEU A 359 -16.68 -13.14 -15.07
CA LEU A 359 -16.25 -14.32 -14.32
C LEU A 359 -17.22 -15.47 -14.58
N TYR A 360 -16.70 -16.69 -14.74
CA TYR A 360 -17.49 -17.92 -14.88
C TYR A 360 -16.77 -19.10 -14.24
N GLN A 361 -17.39 -19.78 -13.28
CA GLN A 361 -16.86 -21.01 -12.69
C GLN A 361 -17.38 -22.22 -13.48
N GLN A 362 -16.47 -23.00 -14.04
CA GLN A 362 -16.80 -24.26 -14.75
C GLN A 362 -16.73 -25.47 -13.80
N SER A 363 -15.76 -25.48 -12.88
CA SER A 363 -15.53 -26.47 -11.83
C SER A 363 -14.74 -25.85 -10.69
N ASP A 364 -14.52 -26.61 -9.62
CA ASP A 364 -13.81 -26.11 -8.44
C ASP A 364 -12.36 -25.71 -8.73
N ASP A 365 -11.75 -26.33 -9.72
CA ASP A 365 -10.38 -26.06 -10.17
C ASP A 365 -10.31 -25.12 -11.40
N LYS A 366 -11.46 -24.62 -11.91
CA LYS A 366 -11.52 -23.85 -13.17
C LYS A 366 -12.44 -22.65 -13.08
N ILE A 367 -11.87 -21.46 -12.95
CA ILE A 367 -12.56 -20.18 -13.07
C ILE A 367 -12.08 -19.47 -14.33
N TRP A 368 -13.02 -19.16 -15.21
CA TRP A 368 -12.78 -18.41 -16.43
C TRP A 368 -12.96 -16.92 -16.19
N ILE A 369 -12.01 -16.11 -16.60
CA ILE A 369 -11.94 -14.68 -16.36
C ILE A 369 -11.83 -13.97 -17.70
N GLY A 370 -12.78 -13.12 -18.00
CA GLY A 370 -12.74 -12.25 -19.17
C GLY A 370 -12.22 -10.86 -18.80
N THR A 371 -11.32 -10.34 -19.59
CA THR A 371 -10.62 -9.08 -19.35
C THR A 371 -10.83 -8.05 -20.45
N ASP A 372 -10.49 -6.80 -20.19
CA ASP A 372 -10.57 -5.67 -21.14
C ASP A 372 -9.28 -5.57 -21.98
N GLY A 373 -9.18 -6.34 -23.05
CA GLY A 373 -8.03 -6.35 -23.95
C GLY A 373 -6.90 -7.32 -23.56
N GLY A 374 -7.12 -8.21 -22.58
CA GLY A 374 -6.21 -9.31 -22.24
C GLY A 374 -6.81 -10.70 -22.56
N GLY A 375 -7.96 -10.74 -23.24
CA GLY A 375 -8.65 -11.97 -23.63
C GLY A 375 -9.25 -12.73 -22.47
N VAL A 376 -9.10 -14.08 -22.50
CA VAL A 376 -9.63 -15.02 -21.50
C VAL A 376 -8.50 -15.58 -20.68
N ASN A 377 -8.66 -15.58 -19.37
CA ASN A 377 -7.76 -16.26 -18.44
C ASN A 377 -8.49 -17.45 -17.81
N LEU A 378 -7.83 -18.59 -17.74
CA LEU A 378 -8.22 -19.71 -16.90
C LEU A 378 -7.45 -19.65 -15.61
N PHE A 379 -8.12 -19.47 -14.50
CA PHE A 379 -7.57 -19.50 -13.16
C PHE A 379 -7.89 -20.81 -12.46
N ASN A 380 -6.86 -21.43 -11.89
CA ASN A 380 -7.01 -22.58 -11.00
C ASN A 380 -6.84 -22.13 -9.55
N PRO A 381 -7.93 -22.09 -8.74
CA PRO A 381 -7.85 -21.62 -7.35
C PRO A 381 -6.98 -22.49 -6.44
N LEU A 382 -6.86 -23.80 -6.75
CA LEU A 382 -6.09 -24.75 -5.92
C LEU A 382 -4.58 -24.56 -6.07
N THR A 383 -4.13 -24.13 -7.25
CA THR A 383 -2.70 -23.95 -7.57
C THR A 383 -2.28 -22.49 -7.72
N GLU A 384 -3.27 -21.59 -7.71
CA GLU A 384 -3.14 -20.14 -7.99
C GLU A 384 -2.48 -19.83 -9.34
N LYS A 385 -2.65 -20.71 -10.32
CA LYS A 385 -2.06 -20.55 -11.63
C LYS A 385 -3.06 -20.06 -12.65
N PHE A 386 -2.55 -19.26 -13.59
CA PHE A 386 -3.30 -18.70 -14.69
C PHE A 386 -2.80 -19.26 -16.01
N THR A 387 -3.73 -19.51 -16.92
CA THR A 387 -3.44 -19.82 -18.33
C THR A 387 -4.13 -18.77 -19.20
N HIS A 388 -3.40 -18.12 -20.09
CA HIS A 388 -3.89 -17.02 -20.89
C HIS A 388 -4.24 -17.46 -22.31
N TYR A 389 -5.41 -17.00 -22.79
CA TYR A 389 -5.92 -17.27 -24.14
C TYR A 389 -6.40 -15.96 -24.77
N LEU A 390 -6.33 -15.86 -26.08
CA LEU A 390 -6.82 -14.72 -26.86
C LEU A 390 -6.28 -13.38 -26.36
N SER A 391 -4.99 -13.35 -26.00
CA SER A 391 -4.35 -12.20 -25.33
C SER A 391 -4.04 -11.05 -26.31
N THR A 392 -5.03 -10.60 -27.08
CA THR A 392 -4.92 -9.44 -27.95
C THR A 392 -5.71 -8.28 -27.36
N TRP A 393 -5.25 -7.03 -27.59
CA TRP A 393 -5.92 -5.84 -27.08
C TRP A 393 -7.35 -5.66 -27.60
N GLU A 394 -7.71 -6.34 -28.71
CA GLU A 394 -9.04 -6.34 -29.30
C GLU A 394 -10.00 -7.30 -28.60
N ASP A 395 -9.49 -8.30 -27.88
CA ASP A 395 -10.29 -9.35 -27.25
C ASP A 395 -10.81 -8.92 -25.86
N LYS A 396 -11.81 -8.05 -25.87
CA LYS A 396 -12.51 -7.56 -24.67
C LYS A 396 -13.67 -8.49 -24.34
N VAL A 397 -13.46 -9.36 -23.36
CA VAL A 397 -14.37 -10.48 -23.05
C VAL A 397 -15.42 -10.06 -22.04
N ALA A 398 -16.55 -9.59 -22.54
CA ALA A 398 -17.64 -9.04 -21.74
C ALA A 398 -18.46 -10.09 -21.00
N SER A 399 -18.54 -11.34 -21.49
CA SER A 399 -19.27 -12.42 -20.82
C SER A 399 -18.77 -13.79 -21.23
N ILE A 400 -18.85 -14.75 -20.32
CA ILE A 400 -18.43 -16.14 -20.52
C ILE A 400 -19.49 -17.05 -19.93
N CYS A 401 -19.84 -18.13 -20.64
CA CYS A 401 -20.61 -19.25 -20.07
C CYS A 401 -20.25 -20.58 -20.78
N GLN A 402 -20.69 -21.69 -20.23
CA GLN A 402 -20.46 -23.00 -20.85
C GLN A 402 -21.35 -23.20 -22.08
N PHE A 403 -20.77 -23.77 -23.13
CA PHE A 403 -21.50 -24.16 -24.34
C PHE A 403 -21.66 -25.68 -24.43
N THR A 404 -20.53 -26.36 -24.33
CA THR A 404 -20.46 -27.84 -24.22
C THR A 404 -19.44 -28.16 -23.13
N PRO A 405 -19.30 -29.39 -22.65
CA PRO A 405 -18.30 -29.73 -21.64
C PRO A 405 -16.89 -29.27 -21.99
N ASP A 406 -16.55 -29.21 -23.28
CA ASP A 406 -15.20 -28.84 -23.76
C ASP A 406 -15.11 -27.46 -24.40
N LYS A 407 -16.22 -26.74 -24.56
CA LYS A 407 -16.25 -25.43 -25.24
C LYS A 407 -17.04 -24.39 -24.44
N LEU A 408 -16.65 -23.14 -24.58
CA LEU A 408 -17.30 -21.99 -23.96
C LEU A 408 -17.97 -21.09 -25.00
N LEU A 409 -19.04 -20.43 -24.62
CA LEU A 409 -19.52 -19.23 -25.29
C LEU A 409 -18.86 -18.00 -24.65
N ILE A 410 -18.31 -17.16 -25.48
CA ILE A 410 -17.74 -15.88 -25.06
C ILE A 410 -18.38 -14.74 -25.84
N SER A 411 -18.72 -13.67 -25.15
CA SER A 411 -19.18 -12.42 -25.76
C SER A 411 -18.06 -11.42 -25.78
N LEU A 412 -17.65 -11.00 -26.97
CA LEU A 412 -16.62 -10.01 -27.15
C LEU A 412 -17.25 -8.63 -27.41
N PHE A 413 -16.72 -7.62 -26.74
CA PHE A 413 -17.20 -6.25 -26.93
C PHE A 413 -16.94 -5.80 -28.38
N SER A 414 -17.97 -5.29 -29.05
CA SER A 414 -17.96 -4.88 -30.46
C SER A 414 -17.77 -5.97 -31.52
N GLN A 415 -17.54 -7.25 -31.15
CA GLN A 415 -17.34 -8.33 -32.10
C GLN A 415 -18.49 -9.33 -32.12
N GLY A 416 -19.26 -9.45 -31.04
CA GLY A 416 -20.37 -10.38 -30.89
C GLY A 416 -20.06 -11.63 -30.09
N VAL A 417 -20.79 -12.73 -30.31
CA VAL A 417 -20.69 -13.99 -29.57
C VAL A 417 -19.90 -15.02 -30.35
N PHE A 418 -19.00 -15.72 -29.65
CA PHE A 418 -18.11 -16.73 -30.22
C PHE A 418 -18.17 -18.03 -29.42
N VAL A 419 -17.97 -19.15 -30.10
CA VAL A 419 -17.63 -20.41 -29.48
C VAL A 419 -16.11 -20.48 -29.34
N PHE A 420 -15.63 -20.57 -28.12
CA PHE A 420 -14.21 -20.70 -27.80
C PHE A 420 -13.88 -22.13 -27.40
N ASN A 421 -12.82 -22.67 -27.99
CA ASN A 421 -12.28 -23.99 -27.67
C ASN A 421 -10.97 -23.85 -26.87
N PRO A 422 -10.98 -24.12 -25.56
CA PRO A 422 -9.79 -24.03 -24.74
C PRO A 422 -8.64 -24.96 -25.16
N SER A 423 -8.95 -26.13 -25.77
CA SER A 423 -7.91 -27.09 -26.14
C SER A 423 -7.12 -26.66 -27.36
N THR A 424 -7.72 -25.89 -28.28
CA THR A 424 -7.03 -25.37 -29.47
C THR A 424 -6.65 -23.89 -29.32
N GLY A 425 -7.26 -23.18 -28.36
CA GLY A 425 -7.09 -21.75 -28.20
C GLY A 425 -7.82 -20.89 -29.24
N GLU A 426 -8.65 -21.48 -30.07
CA GLU A 426 -9.33 -20.83 -31.20
C GLU A 426 -10.76 -20.42 -30.85
N LYS A 427 -11.19 -19.28 -31.40
CA LYS A 427 -12.57 -18.80 -31.35
C LYS A 427 -13.23 -18.86 -32.72
N GLN A 428 -14.49 -19.26 -32.77
CA GLN A 428 -15.31 -19.30 -33.99
C GLN A 428 -16.60 -18.50 -33.75
N PRO A 429 -17.06 -17.68 -34.72
CA PRO A 429 -18.33 -16.98 -34.59
C PRO A 429 -19.46 -17.93 -34.22
N PHE A 430 -20.27 -17.53 -33.23
CA PHE A 430 -21.47 -18.28 -32.90
C PHE A 430 -22.54 -17.97 -33.93
N THR A 431 -22.67 -18.86 -34.92
CA THR A 431 -23.66 -18.76 -35.99
C THR A 431 -24.81 -19.68 -35.71
N ILE A 432 -26.04 -19.13 -35.76
CA ILE A 432 -27.26 -19.92 -35.67
C ILE A 432 -27.85 -19.97 -37.06
N ILE A 433 -28.17 -21.15 -37.50
CA ILE A 433 -28.77 -21.40 -38.79
C ILE A 433 -30.23 -20.91 -38.76
N ASP A 434 -30.62 -20.06 -39.72
CA ASP A 434 -31.97 -19.64 -40.12
C ASP A 434 -32.77 -18.64 -39.26
N ASP A 435 -32.14 -17.81 -38.41
CA ASP A 435 -32.88 -16.71 -37.78
C ASP A 435 -32.17 -15.33 -37.97
N GLU A 436 -32.83 -14.45 -38.72
CA GLU A 436 -32.39 -13.10 -39.00
C GLU A 436 -32.22 -12.26 -37.71
N THR A 437 -33.06 -12.58 -36.70
CA THR A 437 -33.02 -11.93 -35.38
C THR A 437 -31.76 -12.31 -34.61
N THR A 438 -31.29 -13.53 -34.76
CA THR A 438 -30.15 -14.09 -34.08
C THR A 438 -28.83 -13.60 -34.66
N THR A 439 -28.76 -13.48 -35.96
CA THR A 439 -27.65 -12.84 -36.67
C THR A 439 -27.55 -11.34 -36.26
N ARG A 440 -28.66 -10.69 -36.04
CA ARG A 440 -28.70 -9.33 -35.50
C ARG A 440 -28.12 -9.23 -34.09
N LEU A 441 -28.41 -10.14 -33.18
CA LEU A 441 -27.91 -10.13 -31.80
C LEU A 441 -26.39 -10.37 -31.72
N CYS A 442 -25.92 -11.36 -32.50
CA CYS A 442 -24.50 -11.72 -32.51
C CYS A 442 -23.61 -10.76 -33.32
N ASN A 443 -24.14 -10.06 -34.31
CA ASN A 443 -23.37 -9.22 -35.23
C ASN A 443 -23.51 -7.69 -35.03
N ARG A 444 -24.31 -7.21 -34.06
CA ARG A 444 -24.58 -5.79 -33.88
C ARG A 444 -23.53 -4.98 -33.10
N GLY A 445 -22.33 -5.51 -32.87
CA GLY A 445 -21.25 -4.77 -32.21
C GLY A 445 -21.52 -4.38 -30.73
N LYS A 446 -22.56 -4.97 -30.11
CA LYS A 446 -22.87 -4.81 -28.68
C LYS A 446 -22.49 -6.07 -27.92
N ALA A 447 -21.92 -5.90 -26.73
CA ALA A 447 -21.70 -7.03 -25.84
C ALA A 447 -23.04 -7.58 -25.35
N VAL A 448 -23.22 -8.88 -25.44
CA VAL A 448 -24.38 -9.63 -24.93
C VAL A 448 -23.99 -10.31 -23.64
N ASN A 449 -24.79 -10.19 -22.58
CA ASN A 449 -24.54 -10.94 -21.36
C ASN A 449 -25.01 -12.39 -21.52
N LEU A 450 -24.12 -13.32 -21.26
CA LEU A 450 -24.37 -14.76 -21.33
C LEU A 450 -24.59 -15.32 -19.93
N TYR A 451 -25.58 -16.18 -19.77
CA TYR A 451 -25.86 -16.77 -18.47
C TYR A 451 -26.35 -18.23 -18.62
N GLN A 452 -25.72 -19.11 -17.87
CA GLN A 452 -26.11 -20.54 -17.82
C GLN A 452 -27.37 -20.71 -16.98
N ASN A 453 -28.51 -20.88 -17.65
CA ASN A 453 -29.81 -21.04 -16.99
C ASN A 453 -30.07 -22.47 -16.50
N SER A 454 -29.60 -23.47 -17.26
CA SER A 454 -29.55 -24.86 -16.91
C SER A 454 -28.43 -25.54 -17.72
N PRO A 455 -28.06 -26.80 -17.45
CA PRO A 455 -27.04 -27.50 -18.25
C PRO A 455 -27.32 -27.46 -19.76
N ASP A 456 -28.61 -27.42 -20.14
CA ASP A 456 -29.07 -27.48 -21.54
C ASP A 456 -29.52 -26.13 -22.10
N ASN A 457 -29.53 -25.05 -21.29
CA ASN A 457 -30.06 -23.76 -21.70
C ASN A 457 -29.14 -22.61 -21.32
N VAL A 458 -28.87 -21.73 -22.27
CA VAL A 458 -28.15 -20.49 -22.10
C VAL A 458 -29.05 -19.30 -22.38
N LEU A 459 -29.03 -18.30 -21.53
CA LEU A 459 -29.67 -17.02 -21.76
C LEU A 459 -28.67 -16.08 -22.43
N LEU A 460 -29.12 -15.44 -23.50
CA LEU A 460 -28.43 -14.29 -24.09
C LEU A 460 -29.25 -13.04 -23.73
N LEU A 461 -28.65 -12.18 -22.94
CA LEU A 461 -29.29 -11.02 -22.34
C LEU A 461 -28.88 -9.76 -23.11
N GLY A 462 -29.77 -9.28 -23.95
CA GLY A 462 -29.59 -8.09 -24.76
C GLY A 462 -30.74 -7.11 -24.57
N ASP A 463 -31.35 -6.67 -25.65
CA ASP A 463 -32.60 -5.88 -25.70
C ASP A 463 -33.83 -6.69 -25.24
N HIS A 464 -33.73 -8.03 -25.35
CA HIS A 464 -34.71 -9.00 -24.84
C HIS A 464 -33.96 -10.13 -24.13
N VAL A 465 -34.70 -11.02 -23.48
CA VAL A 465 -34.16 -12.26 -22.92
C VAL A 465 -34.36 -13.37 -23.97
N TYR A 466 -33.25 -13.78 -24.55
CA TYR A 466 -33.25 -14.89 -25.51
C TYR A 466 -32.77 -16.15 -24.79
N GLN A 467 -33.52 -17.20 -24.92
CA GLN A 467 -33.19 -18.52 -24.38
C GLN A 467 -32.77 -19.45 -25.52
N TYR A 468 -31.55 -19.97 -25.45
CA TYR A 468 -30.99 -20.93 -26.39
C TYR A 468 -30.95 -22.33 -25.77
N ASP A 469 -31.63 -23.29 -26.40
CA ASP A 469 -31.60 -24.69 -26.04
C ASP A 469 -30.42 -25.36 -26.75
N LEU A 470 -29.41 -25.80 -25.98
CA LEU A 470 -28.18 -26.41 -26.51
C LEU A 470 -28.42 -27.73 -27.25
N ASN A 471 -29.41 -28.50 -26.82
CA ASN A 471 -29.75 -29.83 -27.40
C ASN A 471 -30.56 -29.68 -28.69
N LYS A 472 -31.57 -28.82 -28.66
CA LYS A 472 -32.47 -28.60 -29.78
C LYS A 472 -31.91 -27.59 -30.79
N ARG A 473 -30.91 -26.80 -30.37
CA ARG A 473 -30.35 -25.68 -31.15
C ARG A 473 -31.44 -24.70 -31.59
N THR A 474 -32.38 -24.39 -30.70
CA THR A 474 -33.50 -23.46 -30.96
C THR A 474 -33.47 -22.28 -30.01
N PHE A 475 -33.96 -21.15 -30.50
CA PHE A 475 -34.16 -19.94 -29.73
C PHE A 475 -35.62 -19.77 -29.33
N ARG A 476 -35.78 -19.16 -28.12
CA ARG A 476 -37.07 -18.63 -27.67
C ARG A 476 -36.86 -17.26 -27.07
N ILE A 477 -37.75 -16.34 -27.36
CA ILE A 477 -37.76 -15.02 -26.71
C ILE A 477 -38.69 -15.11 -25.50
N ALA A 478 -38.28 -14.58 -24.38
CA ALA A 478 -39.17 -14.48 -23.19
C ALA A 478 -40.31 -13.52 -23.48
N THR A 479 -41.52 -13.94 -23.07
CA THR A 479 -42.70 -13.10 -23.20
C THR A 479 -42.67 -12.02 -22.13
N GLU A 480 -42.60 -10.76 -22.53
CA GLU A 480 -42.59 -9.61 -21.65
C GLU A 480 -44.03 -9.18 -21.32
N GLN A 481 -44.24 -8.60 -20.14
CA GLN A 481 -45.52 -8.04 -19.79
C GLN A 481 -45.67 -6.67 -20.50
N GLU A 482 -46.85 -6.39 -21.08
CA GLU A 482 -47.09 -5.14 -21.80
C GLU A 482 -46.71 -3.89 -20.98
N GLY A 483 -45.96 -2.97 -21.59
CA GLY A 483 -45.49 -1.72 -20.97
C GLY A 483 -44.22 -1.84 -20.11
N GLN A 484 -43.47 -2.93 -20.24
CA GLN A 484 -42.19 -3.15 -19.55
C GLN A 484 -41.01 -3.09 -20.52
N ASP A 485 -40.66 -1.89 -20.96
CA ASP A 485 -39.44 -1.72 -21.75
C ASP A 485 -38.20 -1.95 -20.90
N ILE A 486 -37.28 -2.77 -21.35
CA ILE A 486 -35.98 -3.02 -20.74
C ILE A 486 -35.11 -1.78 -20.92
N ILE A 487 -34.55 -1.25 -19.83
CA ILE A 487 -33.75 -0.03 -19.83
C ILE A 487 -32.27 -0.38 -19.61
N GLY A 488 -31.52 -0.36 -20.69
CA GLY A 488 -30.09 -0.71 -20.65
C GLY A 488 -29.81 -2.20 -20.79
N ALA A 489 -28.66 -2.66 -20.30
CA ALA A 489 -28.22 -4.04 -20.36
C ALA A 489 -28.84 -4.89 -19.23
N LEU A 490 -29.37 -6.05 -19.58
CA LEU A 490 -29.82 -7.04 -18.60
C LEU A 490 -28.62 -7.77 -17.97
N LEU A 491 -28.62 -7.85 -16.65
CA LEU A 491 -27.64 -8.58 -15.87
C LEU A 491 -28.29 -9.73 -15.09
N PRO A 492 -27.64 -10.88 -14.99
CA PRO A 492 -28.12 -11.99 -14.17
C PRO A 492 -27.85 -11.74 -12.69
N ILE A 493 -28.82 -12.08 -11.84
CA ILE A 493 -28.72 -12.01 -10.38
C ILE A 493 -28.42 -13.39 -9.80
N THR A 494 -29.38 -14.29 -9.95
CA THR A 494 -29.27 -15.67 -9.44
C THR A 494 -30.25 -16.59 -10.16
N ASN A 495 -29.96 -17.88 -10.11
CA ASN A 495 -30.76 -18.94 -10.66
C ASN A 495 -31.41 -19.74 -9.53
N HIS A 496 -32.69 -20.00 -9.61
CA HIS A 496 -33.46 -20.87 -8.71
C HIS A 496 -34.16 -21.96 -9.51
N GLU A 497 -34.63 -23.00 -8.87
CA GLU A 497 -35.28 -24.13 -9.57
C GLU A 497 -36.34 -23.71 -10.60
N ASN A 498 -37.26 -22.85 -10.21
CA ASN A 498 -38.36 -22.41 -11.06
C ASN A 498 -38.16 -21.02 -11.71
N TYR A 499 -37.24 -20.23 -11.22
CA TYR A 499 -37.09 -18.82 -11.60
C TYR A 499 -35.64 -18.44 -11.84
N THR A 500 -35.43 -17.53 -12.78
CA THR A 500 -34.18 -16.83 -12.94
C THR A 500 -34.44 -15.35 -12.69
N TYR A 501 -33.60 -14.74 -11.83
CA TYR A 501 -33.72 -13.33 -11.51
C TYR A 501 -32.69 -12.54 -12.32
N LEU A 502 -33.16 -11.43 -12.89
CA LEU A 502 -32.39 -10.52 -13.74
C LEU A 502 -32.64 -9.08 -13.28
N ASN A 503 -31.74 -8.18 -13.61
CA ASN A 503 -31.96 -6.75 -13.45
C ASN A 503 -31.51 -5.96 -14.67
N ASP A 504 -32.18 -4.85 -14.93
CA ASP A 504 -31.65 -3.74 -15.73
C ASP A 504 -31.23 -2.58 -14.82
N THR A 505 -31.02 -1.41 -15.37
CA THR A 505 -30.60 -0.21 -14.62
C THR A 505 -31.67 0.39 -13.72
N LYS A 506 -32.94 -0.08 -13.83
CA LYS A 506 -34.09 0.48 -13.10
C LYS A 506 -34.95 -0.55 -12.42
N ARG A 507 -34.90 -1.81 -12.84
CA ARG A 507 -35.84 -2.84 -12.41
C ARG A 507 -35.15 -4.16 -12.08
N ILE A 508 -35.80 -4.95 -11.23
CA ILE A 508 -35.49 -6.36 -10.99
C ILE A 508 -36.62 -7.19 -11.62
N TYR A 509 -36.27 -8.21 -12.37
CA TYR A 509 -37.17 -9.10 -13.07
C TYR A 509 -37.06 -10.53 -12.56
N GLN A 510 -38.16 -11.25 -12.70
CA GLN A 510 -38.27 -12.69 -12.49
C GLN A 510 -38.68 -13.34 -13.81
N LEU A 511 -37.84 -14.22 -14.31
CA LEU A 511 -38.12 -15.08 -15.47
C LEU A 511 -38.61 -16.42 -14.95
N ASP A 512 -39.87 -16.76 -15.23
CA ASP A 512 -40.46 -18.08 -14.94
C ASP A 512 -40.00 -19.10 -16.00
N LYS A 513 -39.29 -20.12 -15.60
CA LYS A 513 -38.72 -21.13 -16.47
C LYS A 513 -39.77 -22.05 -17.12
N ARG A 514 -40.97 -22.16 -16.55
CA ARG A 514 -42.06 -23.05 -17.00
C ARG A 514 -42.80 -22.45 -18.20
N ASN A 515 -43.13 -21.18 -18.10
CA ASN A 515 -43.94 -20.47 -19.11
C ASN A 515 -43.13 -19.45 -19.91
N ASN A 516 -41.83 -19.29 -19.60
CA ASN A 516 -40.91 -18.37 -20.24
C ASN A 516 -41.38 -16.90 -20.19
N ARG A 517 -42.03 -16.51 -19.08
CA ARG A 517 -42.56 -15.15 -18.87
C ARG A 517 -41.69 -14.34 -17.98
N LEU A 518 -41.36 -13.12 -18.43
CA LEU A 518 -40.61 -12.12 -17.69
C LEU A 518 -41.58 -11.15 -16.97
N THR A 519 -41.42 -11.02 -15.65
CA THR A 519 -42.24 -10.14 -14.83
C THR A 519 -41.37 -9.23 -13.96
N SER A 520 -41.76 -7.96 -13.81
CA SER A 520 -41.05 -7.01 -12.96
C SER A 520 -41.45 -7.19 -11.49
N LEU A 521 -40.47 -7.41 -10.60
CA LEU A 521 -40.65 -7.51 -9.15
C LEU A 521 -40.47 -6.19 -8.43
N PHE A 522 -39.56 -5.38 -8.92
CA PHE A 522 -39.13 -4.15 -8.28
C PHE A 522 -38.76 -3.09 -9.32
N ARG A 523 -39.05 -1.83 -9.03
CA ARG A 523 -38.65 -0.68 -9.83
C ARG A 523 -38.09 0.42 -8.93
N CYS A 524 -36.95 0.98 -9.30
CA CYS A 524 -36.41 2.18 -8.69
C CYS A 524 -37.22 3.42 -9.08
N PHE A 525 -37.27 4.39 -8.18
CA PHE A 525 -37.92 5.69 -8.41
C PHE A 525 -36.88 6.76 -8.72
N ASN A 526 -37.31 7.83 -9.35
CA ASN A 526 -36.51 9.00 -9.67
C ASN A 526 -35.22 8.62 -10.45
N ASP A 527 -34.14 9.30 -10.14
CA ASP A 527 -32.84 9.16 -10.81
C ASP A 527 -31.98 8.01 -10.28
N THR A 528 -32.54 7.17 -9.38
CA THR A 528 -31.81 6.01 -8.87
C THR A 528 -31.51 5.02 -9.99
N VAL A 529 -30.24 4.68 -10.13
CA VAL A 529 -29.72 3.69 -11.11
C VAL A 529 -29.25 2.47 -10.33
N ILE A 530 -29.68 1.30 -10.77
CA ILE A 530 -29.22 0.02 -10.23
C ILE A 530 -27.88 -0.31 -10.90
N ASN A 531 -26.83 -0.40 -10.11
CA ASN A 531 -25.51 -0.82 -10.57
C ASN A 531 -25.34 -2.34 -10.47
N SER A 532 -25.77 -2.93 -9.35
CA SER A 532 -25.63 -4.37 -9.10
C SER A 532 -26.72 -4.84 -8.12
N VAL A 533 -27.14 -6.11 -8.26
CA VAL A 533 -28.13 -6.73 -7.36
C VAL A 533 -27.64 -8.11 -6.96
N ALA A 534 -27.71 -8.43 -5.68
CA ALA A 534 -27.52 -9.80 -5.19
C ALA A 534 -28.74 -10.25 -4.40
N ARG A 535 -28.94 -11.56 -4.29
CA ARG A 535 -29.99 -12.16 -3.47
C ARG A 535 -29.35 -12.99 -2.38
N ASP A 536 -29.81 -12.79 -1.13
CA ASP A 536 -29.29 -13.54 0.01
C ASP A 536 -29.99 -14.90 0.20
N GLU A 537 -29.56 -15.65 1.22
CA GLU A 537 -30.10 -16.96 1.58
C GLU A 537 -31.57 -16.90 2.08
N TYR A 538 -32.01 -15.75 2.57
CA TYR A 538 -33.39 -15.50 3.01
C TYR A 538 -34.34 -15.16 1.86
N GLY A 539 -33.79 -14.94 0.66
CA GLY A 539 -34.54 -14.60 -0.53
C GLY A 539 -34.70 -13.10 -0.76
N ASP A 540 -34.11 -12.26 0.09
CA ASP A 540 -34.14 -10.82 -0.02
C ASP A 540 -33.13 -10.30 -1.05
N PHE A 541 -33.39 -9.11 -1.60
CA PHE A 541 -32.52 -8.48 -2.57
C PHE A 541 -31.72 -7.34 -1.96
N TRP A 542 -30.43 -7.34 -2.23
CA TRP A 542 -29.51 -6.26 -1.92
C TRP A 542 -29.16 -5.54 -3.20
N ILE A 543 -29.45 -4.26 -3.26
CA ILE A 543 -29.38 -3.43 -4.46
C ILE A 543 -28.33 -2.34 -4.26
N GLY A 544 -27.28 -2.37 -5.07
CA GLY A 544 -26.28 -1.31 -5.17
C GLY A 544 -26.75 -0.27 -6.18
N SER A 545 -26.70 0.97 -5.78
CA SER A 545 -27.15 2.09 -6.60
C SER A 545 -26.19 3.28 -6.52
N ASN A 546 -26.43 4.25 -7.41
CA ASN A 546 -25.75 5.56 -7.37
C ASN A 546 -26.09 6.41 -6.12
N TYR A 547 -26.98 5.95 -5.25
CA TYR A 547 -27.35 6.56 -3.95
C TYR A 547 -27.11 5.61 -2.78
N GLY A 548 -26.22 4.63 -2.91
CA GLY A 548 -25.84 3.71 -1.86
C GLY A 548 -26.50 2.34 -1.93
N LEU A 549 -26.65 1.69 -0.79
CA LEU A 549 -27.14 0.32 -0.64
C LEU A 549 -28.61 0.31 -0.25
N ILE A 550 -29.41 -0.55 -0.89
CA ILE A 550 -30.83 -0.72 -0.58
C ILE A 550 -31.11 -2.21 -0.31
N HIS A 551 -31.74 -2.52 0.79
CA HIS A 551 -32.30 -3.84 1.09
C HIS A 551 -33.76 -3.88 0.68
N TYR A 552 -34.17 -4.91 -0.07
CA TYR A 552 -35.54 -5.12 -0.53
C TYR A 552 -36.04 -6.53 -0.21
N ASN A 553 -37.07 -6.62 0.59
CA ASN A 553 -37.78 -7.87 0.87
C ASN A 553 -38.93 -8.05 -0.11
N PRO A 554 -38.92 -9.05 -1.00
CA PRO A 554 -39.93 -9.22 -2.03
C PRO A 554 -41.28 -9.71 -1.46
N ALA A 555 -41.31 -10.40 -0.32
CA ALA A 555 -42.51 -10.91 0.31
C ALA A 555 -43.33 -9.79 0.96
N THR A 556 -42.68 -8.90 1.70
CA THR A 556 -43.28 -7.75 2.38
C THR A 556 -43.33 -6.48 1.55
N LYS A 557 -42.57 -6.45 0.44
CA LYS A 557 -42.34 -5.28 -0.43
C LYS A 557 -41.72 -4.09 0.31
N VAL A 558 -41.08 -4.31 1.47
CA VAL A 558 -40.40 -3.30 2.27
C VAL A 558 -39.02 -2.99 1.67
N ARG A 559 -38.67 -1.70 1.63
CA ARG A 559 -37.39 -1.16 1.20
C ARG A 559 -36.71 -0.47 2.37
N THR A 560 -35.46 -0.81 2.59
CA THR A 560 -34.65 -0.18 3.62
C THR A 560 -33.40 0.40 2.97
N PRO A 561 -33.32 1.71 2.73
CA PRO A 561 -32.10 2.33 2.23
C PRO A 561 -31.10 2.46 3.38
N PHE A 562 -29.83 2.22 3.08
CA PHE A 562 -28.71 2.48 3.97
C PHE A 562 -27.99 3.74 3.49
N THR A 563 -28.16 4.83 4.23
CA THR A 563 -27.47 6.09 4.00
C THR A 563 -26.36 6.26 5.02
N THR A 564 -25.15 6.51 4.57
CA THR A 564 -23.97 6.70 5.40
C THR A 564 -23.07 7.75 4.75
N THR A 565 -22.20 8.38 5.55
CA THR A 565 -21.14 9.25 5.04
C THR A 565 -19.93 8.47 4.52
N LEU A 566 -19.87 7.15 4.76
CA LEU A 566 -18.77 6.30 4.37
C LEU A 566 -18.73 6.00 2.86
N PHE A 567 -19.89 5.96 2.22
CA PHE A 567 -20.00 5.72 0.77
C PHE A 567 -21.27 6.35 0.20
N THR A 568 -21.20 6.82 -1.04
CA THR A 568 -22.35 7.44 -1.74
C THR A 568 -22.86 6.55 -2.86
N GLU A 569 -22.03 5.70 -3.43
CA GLU A 569 -22.36 4.80 -4.54
C GLU A 569 -21.89 3.38 -4.24
N VAL A 570 -22.69 2.40 -4.60
CA VAL A 570 -22.35 0.97 -4.54
C VAL A 570 -22.37 0.42 -5.96
N THR A 571 -21.24 -0.09 -6.42
CA THR A 571 -21.04 -0.53 -7.81
C THR A 571 -21.25 -2.04 -7.99
N LEU A 572 -20.82 -2.86 -7.02
CA LEU A 572 -20.86 -4.32 -7.09
C LEU A 572 -21.32 -4.91 -5.76
N ILE A 573 -22.18 -5.95 -5.80
CA ILE A 573 -22.64 -6.67 -4.60
C ILE A 573 -22.54 -8.16 -4.79
N VAL A 574 -22.13 -8.88 -3.75
CA VAL A 574 -22.15 -10.34 -3.62
C VAL A 574 -22.64 -10.73 -2.23
N CYS A 575 -23.65 -11.58 -2.14
CA CYS A 575 -24.05 -12.19 -0.86
C CYS A 575 -23.34 -13.53 -0.71
N ASP A 576 -22.65 -13.76 0.41
CA ASP A 576 -22.04 -15.05 0.73
C ASP A 576 -23.03 -16.01 1.42
N GLN A 577 -22.58 -17.23 1.71
CA GLN A 577 -23.37 -18.25 2.40
C GLN A 577 -23.32 -18.14 3.94
N GLN A 578 -22.62 -17.11 4.48
CA GLN A 578 -22.43 -16.90 5.91
C GLN A 578 -23.18 -15.70 6.46
N GLY A 579 -24.05 -15.07 5.64
CA GLY A 579 -24.83 -13.91 6.03
C GLY A 579 -24.06 -12.61 5.97
N LYS A 580 -23.05 -12.51 5.09
CA LYS A 580 -22.37 -11.27 4.79
C LYS A 580 -22.75 -10.78 3.40
N VAL A 581 -22.96 -9.50 3.27
CA VAL A 581 -23.18 -8.82 1.99
C VAL A 581 -21.93 -8.02 1.65
N TRP A 582 -21.13 -8.55 0.77
CA TRP A 582 -19.93 -7.90 0.25
C TRP A 582 -20.30 -6.90 -0.82
N PHE A 583 -19.81 -5.70 -0.74
CA PHE A 583 -20.04 -4.70 -1.77
C PHE A 583 -18.84 -3.79 -1.97
N GLY A 584 -18.60 -3.49 -3.25
CA GLY A 584 -17.58 -2.58 -3.71
C GLY A 584 -18.16 -1.22 -4.05
N THR A 585 -17.37 -0.18 -3.81
CA THR A 585 -17.60 1.19 -4.25
C THR A 585 -16.59 1.54 -5.35
N ASN A 586 -16.44 2.82 -5.68
CA ASN A 586 -15.45 3.27 -6.66
C ASN A 586 -14.00 3.13 -6.17
N ASP A 587 -13.78 2.92 -4.86
CA ASP A 587 -12.45 2.91 -4.26
C ASP A 587 -12.28 1.96 -3.07
N MET A 588 -13.37 1.48 -2.46
CA MET A 588 -13.34 0.75 -1.20
C MET A 588 -14.16 -0.54 -1.26
N LEU A 589 -13.81 -1.49 -0.39
CA LEU A 589 -14.54 -2.73 -0.15
C LEU A 589 -15.19 -2.71 1.23
N PHE A 590 -16.47 -3.05 1.28
CA PHE A 590 -17.23 -3.19 2.51
C PHE A 590 -17.90 -4.55 2.62
N ALA A 591 -18.20 -4.96 3.85
CA ALA A 591 -19.16 -6.03 4.12
C ALA A 591 -20.23 -5.52 5.09
N TRP A 592 -21.47 -5.83 4.81
CA TRP A 592 -22.57 -5.71 5.75
C TRP A 592 -22.78 -7.06 6.43
N LEU A 593 -22.65 -7.10 7.75
CA LEU A 593 -22.89 -8.27 8.56
C LEU A 593 -24.36 -8.28 8.96
N ILE A 594 -25.15 -9.20 8.37
CA ILE A 594 -26.62 -9.21 8.53
C ILE A 594 -27.02 -9.44 9.98
N LYS A 595 -26.33 -10.33 10.69
CA LYS A 595 -26.62 -10.69 12.10
C LYS A 595 -26.25 -9.57 13.06
N GLU A 596 -25.08 -8.98 12.89
CA GLU A 596 -24.52 -7.93 13.74
C GLU A 596 -25.07 -6.54 13.39
N LYS A 597 -25.68 -6.39 12.21
CA LYS A 597 -26.22 -5.15 11.67
C LYS A 597 -25.20 -4.01 11.63
N LYS A 598 -23.99 -4.33 11.15
CA LYS A 598 -22.91 -3.36 11.04
C LYS A 598 -22.14 -3.48 9.72
N PHE A 599 -21.55 -2.38 9.30
CA PHE A 599 -20.60 -2.34 8.19
C PHE A 599 -19.19 -2.66 8.69
N VAL A 600 -18.40 -3.32 7.84
CA VAL A 600 -16.97 -3.51 8.05
C VAL A 600 -16.25 -3.04 6.79
N LEU A 601 -15.22 -2.21 6.97
CA LEU A 601 -14.36 -1.70 5.90
C LEU A 601 -13.13 -2.61 5.77
N PHE A 602 -12.77 -2.95 4.54
CA PHE A 602 -11.58 -3.73 4.21
C PHE A 602 -10.64 -2.92 3.30
N GLY A 603 -9.36 -3.02 3.54
CA GLY A 603 -8.32 -2.29 2.82
C GLY A 603 -7.11 -3.15 2.46
N GLU A 604 -6.02 -2.49 2.07
CA GLU A 604 -4.79 -3.16 1.64
C GLU A 604 -4.23 -4.12 2.71
N SER A 605 -4.32 -3.75 3.96
CA SER A 605 -3.85 -4.59 5.07
C SER A 605 -4.68 -5.86 5.28
N ASP A 606 -5.90 -5.91 4.76
CA ASP A 606 -6.73 -7.12 4.75
C ASP A 606 -6.50 -7.97 3.48
N GLY A 607 -5.71 -7.47 2.53
CA GLY A 607 -5.47 -8.08 1.22
C GLY A 607 -6.34 -7.52 0.10
N ALA A 608 -7.15 -6.48 0.34
CA ALA A 608 -7.95 -5.82 -0.67
C ALA A 608 -7.29 -4.50 -1.08
N ILE A 609 -6.66 -4.45 -2.25
CA ILE A 609 -6.12 -3.19 -2.77
C ILE A 609 -7.24 -2.20 -3.09
N GLN A 610 -6.93 -0.90 -3.03
CA GLN A 610 -7.85 0.13 -3.48
C GLN A 610 -8.21 -0.08 -4.96
N ASN A 611 -9.46 -0.39 -5.25
CA ASN A 611 -9.93 -0.80 -6.56
C ASN A 611 -11.30 -0.20 -6.86
N GLU A 612 -11.53 0.15 -8.12
CA GLU A 612 -12.84 0.49 -8.66
C GLU A 612 -13.52 -0.82 -9.09
N TYR A 613 -14.51 -1.27 -8.31
CA TYR A 613 -15.23 -2.51 -8.59
C TYR A 613 -16.27 -2.30 -9.69
N LEU A 614 -16.24 -3.16 -10.70
CA LEU A 614 -17.18 -3.08 -11.83
C LEU A 614 -18.49 -3.80 -11.50
N SER A 615 -19.60 -3.29 -12.00
CA SER A 615 -20.96 -3.74 -11.66
C SER A 615 -21.29 -5.20 -11.97
N LYS A 616 -20.49 -5.87 -12.82
CA LYS A 616 -20.81 -7.18 -13.37
C LYS A 616 -19.92 -8.34 -12.90
N PRO A 617 -18.57 -8.21 -12.86
CA PRO A 617 -17.69 -9.36 -12.65
C PRO A 617 -17.69 -9.81 -11.18
N ARG A 618 -18.61 -10.71 -10.85
CA ARG A 618 -18.76 -11.30 -9.52
C ARG A 618 -19.01 -12.80 -9.63
N LEU A 619 -18.51 -13.52 -8.63
CA LEU A 619 -18.72 -14.95 -8.53
C LEU A 619 -18.74 -15.37 -7.05
N LEU A 620 -19.72 -16.15 -6.66
CA LEU A 620 -19.71 -16.94 -5.44
C LEU A 620 -19.37 -18.38 -5.85
N SER A 621 -18.24 -18.89 -5.36
CA SER A 621 -17.80 -20.25 -5.70
C SER A 621 -18.65 -21.30 -5.00
N SER A 622 -18.58 -22.54 -5.50
CA SER A 622 -19.20 -23.74 -4.88
C SER A 622 -18.74 -23.97 -3.42
N HIS A 623 -17.54 -23.50 -3.06
CA HIS A 623 -16.96 -23.62 -1.70
C HIS A 623 -17.29 -22.42 -0.81
N GLY A 624 -18.00 -21.41 -1.33
CA GLY A 624 -18.37 -20.21 -0.59
C GLY A 624 -17.38 -19.04 -0.71
N ASP A 625 -16.29 -19.18 -1.46
CA ASP A 625 -15.38 -18.07 -1.73
C ASP A 625 -16.01 -17.04 -2.65
N VAL A 626 -15.72 -15.78 -2.40
CA VAL A 626 -16.22 -14.65 -3.18
C VAL A 626 -15.12 -14.12 -4.08
N TYR A 627 -15.46 -13.91 -5.35
CA TYR A 627 -14.60 -13.24 -6.33
C TYR A 627 -15.27 -11.97 -6.84
N MET A 628 -14.53 -10.86 -6.84
CA MET A 628 -15.00 -9.56 -7.29
C MET A 628 -13.97 -8.94 -8.24
N GLY A 629 -14.41 -8.60 -9.45
CA GLY A 629 -13.55 -7.99 -10.45
C GLY A 629 -13.63 -6.45 -10.42
N GLY A 630 -12.52 -5.82 -10.70
CA GLY A 630 -12.41 -4.37 -10.79
C GLY A 630 -11.45 -3.95 -11.91
N VAL A 631 -11.10 -2.67 -11.90
CA VAL A 631 -10.16 -2.08 -12.87
C VAL A 631 -8.70 -2.44 -12.53
N LYS A 632 -8.41 -2.72 -11.26
CA LYS A 632 -7.06 -3.05 -10.78
C LYS A 632 -6.89 -4.53 -10.40
N GLY A 633 -7.68 -5.43 -10.95
CA GLY A 633 -7.52 -6.87 -10.74
C GLY A 633 -8.75 -7.59 -10.21
N LEU A 634 -8.52 -8.86 -9.87
CA LEU A 634 -9.51 -9.79 -9.32
C LEU A 634 -9.27 -9.98 -7.83
N LEU A 635 -10.21 -9.54 -7.03
CA LEU A 635 -10.23 -9.83 -5.59
C LEU A 635 -10.83 -11.23 -5.35
N HIS A 636 -10.12 -12.05 -4.59
CA HIS A 636 -10.56 -13.32 -4.02
C HIS A 636 -10.70 -13.17 -2.51
N ILE A 637 -11.84 -13.49 -1.96
CA ILE A 637 -12.16 -13.46 -0.53
C ILE A 637 -12.45 -14.89 -0.09
N ASN A 638 -11.65 -15.38 0.84
CA ASN A 638 -11.94 -16.65 1.52
C ASN A 638 -12.91 -16.35 2.68
N SER A 639 -14.18 -16.63 2.46
CA SER A 639 -15.22 -16.34 3.46
C SER A 639 -15.23 -17.29 4.66
N ASN A 640 -14.51 -18.42 4.59
CA ASN A 640 -14.45 -19.43 5.67
C ASN A 640 -13.48 -19.05 6.80
N LEU A 641 -12.58 -18.08 6.57
CA LEU A 641 -11.75 -17.56 7.65
C LEU A 641 -12.57 -16.64 8.57
N PRO A 642 -12.50 -16.83 9.89
CA PRO A 642 -13.17 -15.92 10.80
C PRO A 642 -12.61 -14.51 10.59
N PRO A 643 -13.45 -13.46 10.62
CA PRO A 643 -12.93 -12.10 10.65
C PRO A 643 -12.05 -11.96 11.90
N ALA A 644 -10.87 -11.39 11.72
CA ALA A 644 -9.99 -11.10 12.85
C ALA A 644 -10.80 -10.32 13.91
N THR A 645 -10.92 -10.86 15.11
CA THR A 645 -11.55 -10.19 16.24
C THR A 645 -10.63 -9.04 16.63
N SER A 646 -10.91 -7.85 16.16
CA SER A 646 -10.11 -6.69 16.50
C SER A 646 -10.53 -6.17 17.89
N GLU A 647 -9.60 -6.12 18.82
CA GLU A 647 -9.73 -5.26 19.99
C GLU A 647 -9.92 -3.80 19.50
N LEU A 648 -10.63 -3.00 20.29
CA LEU A 648 -10.77 -1.58 19.97
C LEU A 648 -9.40 -0.91 20.03
N PRO A 649 -9.03 -0.10 19.04
CA PRO A 649 -7.76 0.60 19.03
C PRO A 649 -7.62 1.51 20.24
N LYS A 650 -6.42 1.52 20.85
CA LYS A 650 -6.06 2.45 21.92
C LYS A 650 -5.12 3.49 21.33
N LEU A 651 -5.47 4.77 21.50
CA LEU A 651 -4.64 5.87 21.06
C LEU A 651 -3.59 6.20 22.13
N GLN A 652 -2.40 6.51 21.67
CA GLN A 652 -1.32 7.01 22.51
C GLN A 652 -0.47 8.03 21.76
N LEU A 653 0.23 8.86 22.53
CA LEU A 653 1.13 9.86 21.99
C LEU A 653 2.39 9.18 21.41
N SER A 654 2.74 9.49 20.16
CA SER A 654 3.97 9.01 19.52
C SER A 654 5.09 10.04 19.63
N ASP A 655 4.81 11.30 19.29
CA ASP A 655 5.77 12.40 19.34
C ASP A 655 5.07 13.75 19.45
N VAL A 656 5.74 14.72 20.08
CA VAL A 656 5.31 16.13 20.11
C VAL A 656 6.47 16.99 19.67
N ILE A 657 6.27 17.74 18.61
CA ILE A 657 7.28 18.63 18.03
C ILE A 657 6.83 20.08 18.21
N VAL A 658 7.63 20.86 18.86
CA VAL A 658 7.40 22.30 19.07
C VAL A 658 8.49 23.07 18.35
N ASN A 659 8.09 23.90 17.38
CA ASN A 659 9.00 24.72 16.57
C ASN A 659 10.12 23.92 15.86
N GLY A 660 9.87 22.63 15.57
CA GLY A 660 10.81 21.74 14.88
C GLY A 660 11.68 20.90 15.83
N GLU A 661 11.53 21.03 17.13
CA GLU A 661 12.25 20.22 18.14
C GLU A 661 11.28 19.29 18.86
N SER A 662 11.66 18.03 19.09
CA SER A 662 10.87 17.09 19.88
C SER A 662 10.96 17.44 21.36
N VAL A 663 9.81 17.60 22.00
CA VAL A 663 9.70 17.99 23.42
C VAL A 663 9.27 16.83 24.31
N ASN A 664 9.54 15.60 23.92
CA ASN A 664 9.19 14.42 24.69
C ASN A 664 9.80 14.43 26.12
N ASN A 665 10.89 15.16 26.31
CA ASN A 665 11.54 15.33 27.62
C ASN A 665 10.66 16.07 28.66
N GLU A 666 9.70 16.86 28.22
CA GLU A 666 8.80 17.61 29.09
C GLU A 666 7.52 16.85 29.45
N LEU A 667 7.29 15.70 28.80
CA LEU A 667 6.12 14.82 29.01
C LEU A 667 6.24 13.90 30.23
N CYS A 668 7.13 14.24 31.16
CA CYS A 668 7.40 13.45 32.37
C CYS A 668 6.40 13.77 33.48
N GLY A 669 5.28 13.10 33.48
CA GLY A 669 4.31 13.19 34.59
C GLY A 669 2.92 12.71 34.18
N ASP A 670 2.12 12.33 35.15
CA ASP A 670 0.72 12.01 34.96
C ASP A 670 -0.10 13.15 35.63
N PRO A 671 -0.86 13.96 34.86
CA PRO A 671 -1.15 13.89 33.43
C PRO A 671 -0.05 14.49 32.54
N THR A 672 0.07 13.96 31.31
CA THR A 672 1.01 14.44 30.30
C THR A 672 0.67 15.87 29.87
N GLY A 673 1.37 16.85 30.43
CA GLY A 673 1.17 18.28 30.16
C GLY A 673 2.47 18.92 29.65
N ILE A 674 2.38 19.75 28.63
CA ILE A 674 3.50 20.55 28.12
C ILE A 674 3.16 22.04 28.16
N SER A 675 4.19 22.86 28.46
CA SER A 675 4.08 24.29 28.37
C SER A 675 4.85 24.82 27.18
N VAL A 676 4.18 25.53 26.29
CA VAL A 676 4.80 26.03 25.05
C VAL A 676 4.75 27.57 25.00
N PRO A 677 5.75 28.21 24.39
CA PRO A 677 5.71 29.64 24.18
C PRO A 677 4.55 30.06 23.27
N TRP A 678 4.06 31.26 23.43
CA TRP A 678 3.10 31.87 22.51
C TRP A 678 3.65 31.87 21.08
N ASN A 679 2.75 31.64 20.11
CA ASN A 679 3.05 31.60 18.67
C ASN A 679 3.97 30.45 18.26
N SER A 680 3.96 29.34 19.00
CA SER A 680 4.65 28.13 18.62
C SER A 680 3.86 27.36 17.58
N ASN A 681 4.59 26.71 16.65
CA ASN A 681 4.05 25.69 15.78
C ASN A 681 4.16 24.33 16.52
N ILE A 682 3.06 23.65 16.68
CA ILE A 682 2.99 22.41 17.44
C ILE A 682 2.51 21.33 16.50
N SER A 683 3.25 20.23 16.40
CA SER A 683 2.83 19.02 15.73
C SER A 683 2.70 17.91 16.78
N ILE A 684 1.51 17.34 16.89
CA ILE A 684 1.18 16.25 17.81
C ILE A 684 0.90 15.03 16.98
N ARG A 685 1.73 14.01 17.14
CA ARG A 685 1.56 12.72 16.44
C ARG A 685 1.04 11.68 17.41
N ILE A 686 -0.02 11.00 17.00
CA ILE A 686 -0.61 9.90 17.75
C ILE A 686 -0.40 8.58 17.04
N MET A 687 -0.28 7.53 17.82
CA MET A 687 -0.22 6.15 17.35
C MET A 687 -1.43 5.38 17.87
N SER A 688 -1.92 4.45 17.09
CA SER A 688 -2.97 3.53 17.48
C SER A 688 -2.34 2.16 17.79
N LYS A 689 -2.41 1.73 19.04
CA LYS A 689 -2.03 0.38 19.44
C LYS A 689 -3.15 -0.59 19.07
N GLU A 690 -2.92 -1.37 18.04
CA GLU A 690 -3.83 -2.42 17.57
C GLU A 690 -3.04 -3.53 16.83
N GLU A 691 -3.74 -4.59 16.48
CA GLU A 691 -3.16 -5.73 15.75
C GLU A 691 -2.54 -5.31 14.40
N ASP A 692 -3.17 -4.35 13.72
CA ASP A 692 -2.71 -3.84 12.43
C ASP A 692 -2.31 -2.38 12.48
N ILE A 693 -1.01 -2.12 12.65
CA ILE A 693 -0.47 -0.75 12.67
C ILE A 693 -0.53 -0.05 11.31
N PHE A 694 -0.67 -0.78 10.21
CA PHE A 694 -0.73 -0.22 8.85
C PHE A 694 -2.16 0.06 8.37
N ARG A 695 -3.17 -0.31 9.16
CA ARG A 695 -4.57 -0.07 8.80
C ARG A 695 -4.84 1.41 8.63
N GLN A 696 -5.37 1.78 7.49
CA GLN A 696 -5.79 3.15 7.23
C GLN A 696 -6.99 3.51 8.11
N LYS A 697 -6.90 4.62 8.82
CA LYS A 697 -7.88 5.12 9.77
C LYS A 697 -8.22 6.57 9.47
N VAL A 698 -9.39 6.97 9.91
CA VAL A 698 -9.73 8.40 10.04
C VAL A 698 -9.55 8.76 11.50
N TYR A 699 -8.77 9.80 11.74
CA TYR A 699 -8.55 10.39 13.06
C TYR A 699 -9.44 11.61 13.20
N ARG A 700 -9.96 11.81 14.40
CA ARG A 700 -10.76 12.99 14.76
C ARG A 700 -10.11 13.65 15.95
N TYR A 701 -9.80 14.93 15.80
CA TYR A 701 -9.19 15.75 16.84
C TYR A 701 -10.16 16.83 17.28
N GLN A 702 -10.14 17.13 18.57
CA GLN A 702 -10.86 18.22 19.18
C GLN A 702 -9.95 18.94 20.17
N ILE A 703 -9.90 20.26 20.09
CA ILE A 703 -9.10 21.09 21.01
C ILE A 703 -10.10 21.73 21.98
N GLU A 704 -10.22 21.17 23.18
CA GLU A 704 -11.03 21.77 24.23
C GLU A 704 -10.37 23.05 24.74
N GLY A 705 -11.16 24.12 24.91
CA GLY A 705 -10.69 25.46 25.26
C GLY A 705 -10.51 26.41 24.06
N LEU A 706 -10.57 25.94 22.80
CA LEU A 706 -10.47 26.82 21.63
C LEU A 706 -11.81 27.01 20.92
N ASN A 707 -12.42 25.93 20.47
CA ASN A 707 -13.72 25.85 19.79
C ASN A 707 -14.17 24.37 19.78
N ASP A 708 -15.49 24.11 19.74
CA ASP A 708 -16.03 22.74 19.61
C ASP A 708 -15.88 22.12 18.21
N GLN A 709 -15.03 22.69 17.38
CA GLN A 709 -14.83 22.23 16.02
C GLN A 709 -13.98 20.95 16.00
N GLN A 710 -14.53 19.88 15.41
CA GLN A 710 -13.82 18.63 15.20
C GLN A 710 -13.05 18.69 13.87
N ILE A 711 -11.80 18.24 13.88
CA ILE A 711 -10.92 18.14 12.72
C ILE A 711 -10.78 16.67 12.37
N GLU A 712 -11.21 16.27 11.18
CA GLU A 712 -11.03 14.89 10.68
C GLU A 712 -9.87 14.84 9.69
N SER A 713 -9.01 13.84 9.85
CA SER A 713 -7.80 13.65 9.01
C SER A 713 -7.47 12.16 8.86
N TYR A 714 -6.94 11.76 7.71
CA TYR A 714 -6.31 10.45 7.52
C TYR A 714 -4.87 10.41 8.06
N ASN A 715 -4.28 11.59 8.34
CA ASN A 715 -2.95 11.68 8.92
C ASN A 715 -3.05 11.62 10.44
N PRO A 716 -2.28 10.76 11.15
CA PRO A 716 -2.20 10.72 12.61
C PRO A 716 -1.51 11.94 13.22
N GLU A 717 -1.16 12.94 12.44
CA GLU A 717 -0.49 14.16 12.86
C GLU A 717 -1.46 15.35 12.88
N LEU A 718 -1.62 15.97 14.06
CA LEU A 718 -2.34 17.22 14.24
C LEU A 718 -1.33 18.36 14.24
N VAL A 719 -1.38 19.22 13.23
CA VAL A 719 -0.53 20.42 13.16
C VAL A 719 -1.33 21.64 13.60
N ILE A 720 -0.88 22.26 14.68
CA ILE A 720 -1.50 23.46 15.27
C ILE A 720 -0.54 24.63 15.05
N ARG A 721 -1.04 25.66 14.37
CA ARG A 721 -0.28 26.88 14.13
C ARG A 721 -0.84 28.00 15.02
N SER A 722 -0.05 28.45 15.97
CA SER A 722 -0.35 29.62 16.80
C SER A 722 -1.68 29.54 17.56
N LEU A 723 -1.64 28.96 18.76
CA LEU A 723 -2.76 29.05 19.71
C LEU A 723 -2.67 30.34 20.54
N PRO A 724 -3.82 30.92 20.93
CA PRO A 724 -3.84 31.95 21.97
C PRO A 724 -3.26 31.45 23.30
N PRO A 725 -2.76 32.32 24.17
CA PRO A 725 -2.36 31.93 25.53
C PRO A 725 -3.55 31.38 26.32
N GLY A 726 -3.36 30.20 26.93
CA GLY A 726 -4.39 29.49 27.68
C GLY A 726 -4.05 28.04 27.89
N ASP A 727 -4.93 27.31 28.57
CA ASP A 727 -4.84 25.90 28.84
C ASP A 727 -5.80 25.16 27.89
N TYR A 728 -5.33 24.13 27.23
CA TYR A 728 -6.04 23.36 26.24
C TYR A 728 -5.93 21.86 26.53
N GLN A 729 -7.01 21.11 26.24
CA GLN A 729 -6.97 19.65 26.23
C GLN A 729 -7.13 19.16 24.81
N ILE A 730 -6.18 18.35 24.37
CA ILE A 730 -6.20 17.75 23.04
C ILE A 730 -6.87 16.38 23.16
N MET A 731 -8.05 16.29 22.60
CA MET A 731 -8.84 15.05 22.53
C MET A 731 -8.68 14.42 21.15
N ALA A 732 -8.55 13.10 21.11
CA ALA A 732 -8.47 12.37 19.86
C ALA A 732 -9.35 11.11 19.89
N SER A 733 -9.82 10.73 18.72
CA SER A 733 -10.58 9.51 18.44
C SER A 733 -10.15 8.98 17.07
N CYS A 734 -10.34 7.70 16.80
CA CYS A 734 -10.13 7.14 15.47
C CYS A 734 -11.23 6.13 15.12
N THR A 735 -11.27 5.74 13.84
CA THR A 735 -12.21 4.72 13.38
C THR A 735 -11.71 3.33 13.73
N ALA A 736 -12.59 2.50 14.30
CA ALA A 736 -12.40 1.07 14.45
C ALA A 736 -12.54 0.35 13.08
N LYS A 737 -12.28 -0.96 13.04
CA LYS A 737 -12.39 -1.76 11.80
C LYS A 737 -13.80 -1.77 11.21
N ASP A 738 -14.81 -1.65 12.05
CA ASP A 738 -16.22 -1.57 11.67
C ASP A 738 -16.67 -0.16 11.27
N GLY A 739 -15.76 0.78 11.10
CA GLY A 739 -16.05 2.18 10.79
C GLY A 739 -16.66 2.99 11.93
N SER A 740 -16.91 2.37 13.09
CA SER A 740 -17.36 3.09 14.27
C SER A 740 -16.24 3.93 14.86
N TRP A 741 -16.61 5.04 15.52
CA TRP A 741 -15.66 5.86 16.23
C TRP A 741 -15.41 5.28 17.64
N ILE A 742 -14.15 5.15 18.05
CA ILE A 742 -13.84 4.87 19.44
C ILE A 742 -14.17 6.08 20.31
N PRO A 743 -14.40 5.90 21.61
CA PRO A 743 -14.58 7.03 22.52
C PRO A 743 -13.41 8.00 22.44
N SER A 744 -13.70 9.30 22.46
CA SER A 744 -12.67 10.33 22.48
C SER A 744 -11.80 10.21 23.73
N GLN A 745 -10.50 10.25 23.57
CA GLN A 745 -9.50 10.10 24.63
C GLN A 745 -8.69 11.39 24.73
N GLN A 746 -8.36 11.81 25.96
CA GLN A 746 -7.43 12.88 26.19
C GLN A 746 -6.00 12.38 25.88
N ILE A 747 -5.30 13.05 24.97
CA ILE A 747 -3.96 12.67 24.53
C ILE A 747 -2.91 13.56 25.18
N LEU A 748 -3.19 14.86 25.31
CA LEU A 748 -2.20 15.84 25.78
C LEU A 748 -2.90 17.02 26.46
N GLU A 749 -2.31 17.51 27.55
CA GLU A 749 -2.61 18.83 28.12
C GLU A 749 -1.57 19.84 27.62
N LEU A 750 -2.05 20.95 27.07
CA LEU A 750 -1.22 21.97 26.45
C LEU A 750 -1.46 23.32 27.08
N THR A 751 -0.44 23.85 27.74
CA THR A 751 -0.46 25.23 28.29
C THR A 751 0.34 26.15 27.39
N VAL A 752 -0.33 27.13 26.76
CA VAL A 752 0.32 28.15 25.95
C VAL A 752 0.63 29.37 26.81
N LEU A 753 1.91 29.61 27.04
CA LEU A 753 2.38 30.71 27.88
C LEU A 753 2.10 32.07 27.23
N PRO A 754 1.67 33.05 27.98
CA PRO A 754 1.48 34.40 27.42
C PRO A 754 2.82 35.02 27.00
N PRO A 755 2.83 35.81 25.92
CA PRO A 755 4.04 36.49 25.49
C PRO A 755 4.53 37.45 26.61
N TRP A 756 5.86 37.55 26.71
CA TRP A 756 6.52 38.37 27.76
C TRP A 756 5.98 39.80 27.86
N TYR A 757 5.49 40.34 26.73
CA TYR A 757 4.91 41.69 26.71
C TYR A 757 3.47 41.77 27.28
N ARG A 758 2.79 40.64 27.54
CA ARG A 758 1.48 40.54 28.23
C ARG A 758 1.61 40.23 29.73
N THR A 759 2.82 40.00 30.25
CA THR A 759 3.04 39.73 31.64
C THR A 759 2.83 41.04 32.47
N TRP A 760 2.35 40.87 33.70
CA TRP A 760 2.01 42.02 34.56
C TRP A 760 3.19 42.97 34.77
N TRP A 761 4.41 42.48 34.90
CA TRP A 761 5.62 43.29 35.08
C TRP A 761 5.97 44.07 33.80
N PHE A 762 5.73 43.51 32.62
CA PHE A 762 5.95 44.20 31.35
C PHE A 762 4.88 45.28 31.11
N THR A 763 3.59 44.96 31.37
CA THR A 763 2.51 45.93 31.27
C THR A 763 2.72 47.08 32.26
N LEU A 764 3.23 46.80 33.47
CA LEU A 764 3.63 47.80 34.46
C LEU A 764 4.83 48.61 33.94
N GLY A 765 5.84 47.94 33.35
CA GLY A 765 7.00 48.60 32.72
C GLY A 765 6.59 49.50 31.57
N CYS A 766 5.69 49.03 30.70
CA CYS A 766 5.12 49.83 29.61
C CYS A 766 4.29 51.02 30.17
N ALA A 767 3.49 50.79 31.19
CA ALA A 767 2.73 51.87 31.82
C ALA A 767 3.64 52.95 32.41
N LEU A 768 4.74 52.56 33.08
CA LEU A 768 5.75 53.46 33.57
C LEU A 768 6.49 54.20 32.44
N LEU A 769 6.82 53.49 31.36
CA LEU A 769 7.41 54.06 30.14
C LEU A 769 6.45 55.02 29.43
N VAL A 770 5.17 54.65 29.30
CA VAL A 770 4.15 55.52 28.71
C VAL A 770 3.95 56.77 29.58
N THR A 771 3.89 56.58 30.90
CA THR A 771 3.80 57.70 31.84
C THR A 771 5.04 58.62 31.72
N GLY A 772 6.24 57.99 31.64
CA GLY A 772 7.47 58.70 31.37
C GLY A 772 7.49 59.44 30.03
N MET A 773 6.98 58.76 28.96
CA MET A 773 6.84 59.41 27.64
C MET A 773 5.78 60.52 27.62
N ILE A 774 4.68 60.32 28.33
CA ILE A 774 3.64 61.34 28.46
C ILE A 774 4.25 62.60 29.14
N VAL A 775 5.02 62.37 30.21
CA VAL A 775 5.72 63.45 30.88
C VAL A 775 6.79 64.12 29.98
N GLU A 776 7.55 63.30 29.22
CA GLU A 776 8.54 63.79 28.27
C GLU A 776 7.92 64.45 27.04
N THR A 777 6.80 63.85 26.49
CA THR A 777 6.07 64.47 25.39
C THR A 777 5.36 65.76 25.80
N PHE A 778 4.89 65.81 27.04
CA PHE A 778 4.38 67.09 27.58
C PHE A 778 5.45 68.11 27.66
N ARG A 779 6.67 67.71 28.01
CA ARG A 779 7.86 68.55 27.92
C ARG A 779 8.29 68.94 26.51
N ARG A 780 8.15 67.93 25.53
CA ARG A 780 8.54 68.17 24.12
C ARG A 780 7.46 68.81 23.26
N THR A 781 6.17 68.63 23.60
CA THR A 781 5.09 69.33 22.90
C THR A 781 5.07 70.82 23.10
N LEU A 782 5.67 71.30 24.13
CA LEU A 782 5.97 72.76 24.29
C LEU A 782 7.10 73.20 23.32
N LYS A 783 7.89 72.24 22.81
CA LYS A 783 9.05 72.53 21.94
C LYS A 783 8.85 72.24 20.43
N ARG A 784 7.77 71.55 20.04
CA ARG A 784 7.60 71.01 18.66
C ARG A 784 6.37 71.55 17.96
N LYS A 785 6.07 72.80 17.99
CA LYS A 785 5.11 73.43 17.06
C LYS A 785 5.69 73.79 15.69
N GLU A 786 6.96 73.55 15.45
CA GLU A 786 7.65 74.08 14.23
C GLU A 786 8.00 73.01 13.14
N ASP A 787 8.03 71.70 13.40
CA ASP A 787 8.65 70.76 12.43
C ASP A 787 7.70 69.86 11.63
N LYS A 788 6.40 70.10 11.65
CA LYS A 788 5.38 69.15 11.10
C LYS A 788 5.04 69.26 9.59
N LEU A 789 5.81 69.90 8.76
CA LEU A 789 5.41 70.05 7.35
C LEU A 789 6.23 69.31 6.29
N LYS A 790 7.16 68.46 6.63
CA LYS A 790 8.04 67.83 5.59
C LYS A 790 7.93 66.32 5.37
N TRP A 791 7.08 65.58 6.05
CA TRP A 791 7.12 64.12 5.96
C TRP A 791 5.94 63.41 5.26
N ALA A 792 4.99 64.14 4.74
CA ALA A 792 3.76 63.51 4.20
C ALA A 792 3.84 62.99 2.76
N MET A 793 4.95 63.12 2.07
CA MET A 793 5.00 62.77 0.63
C MET A 793 5.71 61.44 0.27
N LYS A 794 6.31 60.73 1.17
CA LYS A 794 7.06 59.49 0.83
C LYS A 794 6.35 58.14 1.05
N GLU A 795 5.22 58.15 1.68
CA GLU A 795 4.59 56.92 2.19
C GLU A 795 3.61 56.25 1.17
N HIS A 796 3.25 56.94 0.14
CA HIS A 796 2.22 56.49 -0.78
C HIS A 796 2.70 55.58 -1.92
N GLU A 797 3.97 55.55 -2.22
CA GLU A 797 4.51 54.77 -3.34
C GLU A 797 4.76 53.29 -2.99
N GLN A 798 5.00 52.97 -1.74
CA GLN A 798 5.41 51.62 -1.33
C GLN A 798 4.22 50.68 -1.13
N GLN A 799 3.05 51.19 -0.77
CA GLN A 799 1.86 50.38 -0.51
C GLN A 799 1.26 49.75 -1.80
N VAL A 800 1.37 50.47 -2.91
CA VAL A 800 0.79 50.02 -4.19
C VAL A 800 1.51 48.80 -4.81
N TYR A 801 2.79 48.60 -4.45
CA TYR A 801 3.55 47.48 -5.01
C TYR A 801 3.26 46.15 -4.32
N GLU A 802 3.04 46.16 -3.01
CA GLU A 802 2.75 44.91 -2.25
C GLU A 802 1.36 44.31 -2.53
N GLU A 803 0.36 45.18 -2.78
CA GLU A 803 -0.98 44.72 -3.14
C GLU A 803 -1.04 43.98 -4.50
N LYS A 804 -0.25 44.43 -5.49
CA LYS A 804 -0.17 43.81 -6.81
C LYS A 804 0.38 42.38 -6.76
N VAL A 805 1.28 42.09 -5.85
CA VAL A 805 1.91 40.77 -5.74
C VAL A 805 0.97 39.77 -5.07
N ARG A 806 0.25 40.17 -4.01
CA ARG A 806 -0.75 39.32 -3.33
C ARG A 806 -1.92 38.94 -4.23
N PHE A 807 -2.36 39.89 -5.07
CA PHE A 807 -3.45 39.70 -6.01
C PHE A 807 -3.15 38.58 -7.05
N LEU A 808 -1.94 38.55 -7.60
CA LEU A 808 -1.53 37.55 -8.58
C LEU A 808 -1.40 36.12 -8.02
N ILE A 809 -0.98 35.99 -6.76
CA ILE A 809 -0.86 34.68 -6.09
C ILE A 809 -2.25 34.10 -5.81
N ASN A 810 -3.16 34.92 -5.32
CA ASN A 810 -4.51 34.49 -4.99
C ASN A 810 -5.31 34.07 -6.24
N ILE A 811 -5.23 34.84 -7.32
CA ILE A 811 -5.89 34.48 -8.60
C ILE A 811 -5.37 33.15 -9.14
N SER A 812 -4.07 32.88 -9.02
CA SER A 812 -3.52 31.61 -9.51
C SER A 812 -4.01 30.40 -8.73
N HIS A 813 -4.22 30.55 -7.40
CA HIS A 813 -4.83 29.50 -6.57
C HIS A 813 -6.33 29.35 -6.86
N GLU A 814 -7.05 30.44 -7.04
CA GLU A 814 -8.48 30.42 -7.36
C GLU A 814 -8.79 29.91 -8.78
N LEU A 815 -7.87 30.07 -9.71
CA LEU A 815 -8.00 29.51 -11.07
C LEU A 815 -7.64 28.01 -11.11
N ARG A 816 -6.73 27.53 -10.25
CA ARG A 816 -6.33 26.11 -10.23
C ARG A 816 -7.47 25.19 -9.79
N THR A 817 -8.22 25.61 -8.80
CA THR A 817 -9.31 24.79 -8.21
C THR A 817 -10.43 24.51 -9.21
N PRO A 818 -11.07 25.50 -9.86
CA PRO A 818 -12.11 25.23 -10.85
C PRO A 818 -11.57 24.46 -12.06
N LEU A 819 -10.32 24.70 -12.44
CA LEU A 819 -9.72 24.00 -13.57
C LEU A 819 -9.48 22.52 -13.26
N THR A 820 -9.10 22.20 -12.03
CA THR A 820 -8.96 20.80 -11.57
C THR A 820 -10.33 20.11 -11.51
N LEU A 821 -11.35 20.83 -11.08
CA LEU A 821 -12.74 20.33 -11.02
C LEU A 821 -13.36 20.10 -12.42
N ILE A 822 -12.90 20.83 -13.43
CA ILE A 822 -13.29 20.61 -14.82
C ILE A 822 -12.50 19.45 -15.45
N HIS A 823 -11.20 19.42 -15.18
CA HIS A 823 -10.29 18.48 -15.80
C HIS A 823 -10.54 17.02 -15.37
N ALA A 824 -10.81 16.77 -14.08
CA ALA A 824 -11.01 15.44 -13.55
C ALA A 824 -12.29 14.73 -14.09
N PRO A 825 -13.46 15.39 -14.13
CA PRO A 825 -14.65 14.82 -14.77
C PRO A 825 -14.48 14.59 -16.28
N LEU A 826 -13.86 15.54 -17.00
CA LEU A 826 -13.59 15.39 -18.43
C LEU A 826 -12.68 14.18 -18.72
N SER A 827 -11.68 13.94 -17.89
CA SER A 827 -10.80 12.78 -18.00
C SER A 827 -11.56 11.46 -17.80
N ARG A 828 -12.54 11.44 -16.89
CA ARG A 828 -13.39 10.27 -16.65
C ARG A 828 -14.34 9.99 -17.81
N ILE A 829 -15.00 11.04 -18.29
CA ILE A 829 -15.94 10.94 -19.43
C ILE A 829 -15.19 10.44 -20.66
N LEU A 830 -14.01 10.99 -20.97
CA LEU A 830 -13.20 10.55 -22.10
C LEU A 830 -12.71 9.10 -22.01
N LYS A 831 -12.47 8.60 -20.81
CA LYS A 831 -12.09 7.19 -20.59
C LYS A 831 -13.26 6.21 -20.73
N SER A 832 -14.49 6.69 -20.61
CA SER A 832 -15.72 5.90 -20.76
C SER A 832 -16.33 5.94 -22.17
N LEU A 833 -15.82 6.79 -23.06
CA LEU A 833 -16.31 6.97 -24.42
C LEU A 833 -15.41 6.22 -25.42
N SER A 834 -16.02 5.56 -26.38
CA SER A 834 -15.30 4.98 -27.51
C SER A 834 -14.80 6.09 -28.46
N PRO A 835 -13.63 5.93 -29.10
CA PRO A 835 -13.14 6.86 -30.12
C PRO A 835 -14.09 7.09 -31.30
N ALA A 836 -15.06 6.19 -31.51
CA ALA A 836 -16.07 6.32 -32.55
C ALA A 836 -17.33 7.10 -32.15
N ASP A 837 -17.44 7.51 -30.89
CA ASP A 837 -18.56 8.29 -30.40
C ASP A 837 -18.49 9.74 -30.92
N THR A 838 -19.62 10.25 -31.39
CA THR A 838 -19.73 11.64 -31.92
C THR A 838 -19.32 12.70 -30.91
N GLN A 839 -19.41 12.41 -29.64
CA GLN A 839 -19.03 13.31 -28.55
C GLN A 839 -17.56 13.18 -28.12
N TYR A 840 -16.86 12.13 -28.54
CA TYR A 840 -15.46 11.89 -28.14
C TYR A 840 -14.51 13.02 -28.60
N LEU A 841 -14.60 13.44 -29.85
CA LEU A 841 -13.73 14.47 -30.40
C LEU A 841 -13.94 15.86 -29.75
N PRO A 842 -15.19 16.34 -29.57
CA PRO A 842 -15.43 17.59 -28.85
C PRO A 842 -14.94 17.57 -27.40
N LEU A 843 -15.22 16.48 -26.67
CA LEU A 843 -14.79 16.36 -25.29
C LEU A 843 -13.27 16.22 -25.17
N LYS A 844 -12.62 15.53 -26.09
CA LYS A 844 -11.15 15.46 -26.18
C LYS A 844 -10.54 16.83 -26.46
N ALA A 845 -11.19 17.66 -27.26
CA ALA A 845 -10.76 19.03 -27.52
C ALA A 845 -10.84 19.88 -26.22
N ILE A 846 -11.97 19.80 -25.48
CA ILE A 846 -12.14 20.52 -24.21
C ILE A 846 -11.12 20.03 -23.17
N TYR A 847 -10.88 18.74 -23.09
CA TYR A 847 -9.86 18.15 -22.20
C TYR A 847 -8.47 18.70 -22.51
N ARG A 848 -8.08 18.74 -23.80
CA ARG A 848 -6.79 19.32 -24.23
C ARG A 848 -6.67 20.79 -23.84
N GLN A 849 -7.74 21.58 -24.00
CA GLN A 849 -7.74 23.00 -23.61
C GLN A 849 -7.66 23.19 -22.10
N SER A 850 -8.36 22.36 -21.32
CA SER A 850 -8.25 22.34 -19.86
C SER A 850 -6.83 21.99 -19.39
N GLN A 851 -6.21 20.98 -20.02
CA GLN A 851 -4.82 20.60 -19.74
C GLN A 851 -3.85 21.73 -20.08
N ARG A 852 -4.06 22.38 -21.23
CA ARG A 852 -3.25 23.52 -21.66
C ARG A 852 -3.32 24.69 -20.68
N MET A 853 -4.53 25.00 -20.19
CA MET A 853 -4.74 26.07 -19.22
C MET A 853 -4.10 25.77 -17.87
N LYS A 854 -4.19 24.50 -17.40
CA LYS A 854 -3.52 24.02 -16.20
C LYS A 854 -1.99 24.17 -16.29
N ASN A 855 -1.42 23.78 -17.42
CA ASN A 855 0.02 23.90 -17.65
C ASN A 855 0.46 25.36 -17.68
N LEU A 856 -0.35 26.26 -18.27
CA LEU A 856 -0.08 27.70 -18.30
C LEU A 856 -0.05 28.31 -16.87
N ILE A 857 -1.04 27.99 -16.06
CA ILE A 857 -1.10 28.49 -14.68
C ILE A 857 0.10 28.00 -13.87
N ASN A 858 0.48 26.74 -14.00
CA ASN A 858 1.66 26.19 -13.33
C ASN A 858 2.96 26.86 -13.81
N MET A 859 3.09 27.08 -15.12
CA MET A 859 4.26 27.73 -15.70
C MET A 859 4.42 29.20 -15.24
N VAL A 860 3.31 29.94 -15.10
CA VAL A 860 3.31 31.31 -14.56
C VAL A 860 3.75 31.33 -13.09
N LEU A 861 3.32 30.35 -12.29
CA LEU A 861 3.70 30.20 -10.89
C LEU A 861 5.18 29.81 -10.73
N ASP A 862 5.67 28.92 -11.59
CA ASP A 862 7.07 28.47 -11.54
C ASP A 862 8.04 29.60 -11.97
N VAL A 863 7.67 30.39 -12.98
CA VAL A 863 8.44 31.60 -13.36
C VAL A 863 8.59 32.54 -12.17
N ARG A 864 7.51 32.74 -11.40
CA ARG A 864 7.55 33.61 -10.21
C ARG A 864 8.38 33.03 -9.07
N LYS A 865 8.30 31.74 -8.81
CA LYS A 865 9.17 31.10 -7.79
C LYS A 865 10.64 31.22 -8.14
N MET A 866 10.98 31.18 -9.43
CA MET A 866 12.34 31.39 -9.91
C MET A 866 12.80 32.85 -9.75
N GLU A 867 11.92 33.84 -10.00
CA GLU A 867 12.23 35.27 -9.79
C GLU A 867 12.50 35.63 -8.34
N VAL A 868 11.85 34.95 -7.41
CA VAL A 868 12.00 35.17 -5.94
C VAL A 868 13.19 34.38 -5.36
N GLY A 869 13.87 33.54 -6.17
CA GLY A 869 15.03 32.76 -5.72
C GLY A 869 14.68 31.51 -4.87
N GLU A 870 13.43 31.10 -4.84
CA GLU A 870 12.97 29.94 -4.06
C GLU A 870 13.15 28.59 -4.76
N SER A 871 13.60 28.57 -6.02
CA SER A 871 13.76 27.34 -6.79
C SER A 871 15.17 26.78 -6.68
N LYS A 872 15.32 25.62 -6.05
CA LYS A 872 16.57 24.87 -6.02
C LYS A 872 16.59 23.86 -7.16
N LEU A 873 17.67 23.82 -7.95
CA LEU A 873 17.86 22.78 -8.97
C LEU A 873 18.24 21.44 -8.30
N LEU A 874 17.61 20.38 -8.72
CA LEU A 874 17.86 18.99 -8.31
C LEU A 874 18.77 18.29 -9.33
N ILE A 875 20.05 18.64 -9.29
CA ILE A 875 21.04 18.10 -10.23
C ILE A 875 21.46 16.70 -9.77
N GLN A 876 21.22 15.70 -10.61
CA GLN A 876 21.57 14.29 -10.38
C GLN A 876 22.23 13.69 -11.63
N PRO A 877 23.08 12.66 -11.48
CA PRO A 877 23.68 11.96 -12.61
C PRO A 877 22.66 11.07 -13.32
N HIS A 878 22.46 11.31 -14.61
CA HIS A 878 21.55 10.54 -15.45
C HIS A 878 22.20 10.10 -16.77
N PRO A 879 21.80 8.94 -17.33
CA PRO A 879 22.24 8.51 -18.66
C PRO A 879 21.56 9.40 -19.72
N LEU A 880 22.32 10.39 -20.20
CA LEU A 880 21.72 11.48 -21.01
C LEU A 880 21.12 10.99 -22.33
N ASN A 881 21.81 10.10 -23.05
CA ASN A 881 21.34 9.63 -24.34
C ASN A 881 20.07 8.80 -24.23
N GLU A 882 20.00 7.89 -23.26
CA GLU A 882 18.81 7.09 -22.97
C GLU A 882 17.62 7.99 -22.50
N TRP A 883 17.95 9.01 -21.73
CA TRP A 883 16.93 9.96 -21.29
C TRP A 883 16.39 10.79 -22.46
N ILE A 884 17.23 11.24 -23.41
CA ILE A 884 16.80 11.94 -24.62
C ILE A 884 15.86 11.05 -25.45
N GLU A 885 16.24 9.78 -25.66
CA GLU A 885 15.41 8.81 -26.38
C GLU A 885 14.06 8.61 -25.67
N HIS A 886 14.08 8.42 -24.37
CA HIS A 886 12.87 8.21 -23.57
C HIS A 886 11.90 9.40 -23.65
N VAL A 887 12.39 10.62 -23.45
CA VAL A 887 11.55 11.83 -23.51
C VAL A 887 11.00 12.06 -24.92
N SER A 888 11.82 11.78 -25.95
CA SER A 888 11.39 11.98 -27.32
C SER A 888 10.43 10.92 -27.83
N GLN A 889 10.37 9.77 -27.20
CA GLN A 889 9.47 8.67 -27.56
C GLN A 889 7.99 9.06 -27.43
N ASP A 890 7.67 9.93 -26.49
CA ASP A 890 6.31 10.46 -26.31
C ASP A 890 5.83 11.30 -27.50
N PHE A 891 6.75 11.79 -28.33
CA PHE A 891 6.46 12.64 -29.46
C PHE A 891 6.49 11.88 -30.81
N VAL A 892 6.91 10.62 -30.82
CA VAL A 892 7.00 9.80 -32.04
C VAL A 892 5.61 9.61 -32.66
N SER A 893 4.59 9.33 -31.86
CA SER A 893 3.22 9.16 -32.35
C SER A 893 2.63 10.45 -32.94
N GLU A 894 3.06 11.61 -32.44
CA GLU A 894 2.64 12.91 -32.97
C GLU A 894 3.41 13.26 -34.24
N GLY A 895 4.67 12.83 -34.35
CA GLY A 895 5.48 12.86 -35.58
C GLY A 895 4.88 11.95 -36.66
N GLU A 896 4.58 10.70 -36.35
CA GLU A 896 3.94 9.75 -37.28
C GLU A 896 2.63 10.25 -37.85
N ALA A 897 1.80 10.93 -37.03
CA ALA A 897 0.55 11.52 -37.47
C ALA A 897 0.74 12.60 -38.55
N LYS A 898 1.94 13.18 -38.69
CA LYS A 898 2.35 14.16 -39.72
C LYS A 898 3.35 13.59 -40.72
N ASN A 899 3.64 12.28 -40.62
CA ASN A 899 4.70 11.59 -41.36
C ASN A 899 6.09 12.24 -41.18
N ILE A 900 6.37 12.75 -40.00
CA ILE A 900 7.67 13.33 -39.63
C ILE A 900 8.50 12.26 -38.90
N GLN A 901 9.67 11.97 -39.41
CA GLN A 901 10.59 11.00 -38.77
C GLN A 901 11.54 11.71 -37.78
N ILE A 902 11.68 11.14 -36.61
CA ILE A 902 12.63 11.63 -35.61
C ILE A 902 13.88 10.76 -35.64
N HIS A 903 15.01 11.35 -36.00
CA HIS A 903 16.30 10.70 -36.06
C HIS A 903 17.20 11.11 -34.89
N TYR A 904 17.94 10.16 -34.38
CA TYR A 904 18.88 10.36 -33.29
C TYR A 904 20.32 10.27 -33.78
N ARG A 905 21.14 11.28 -33.49
CA ARG A 905 22.59 11.28 -33.69
C ARG A 905 23.27 11.59 -32.36
N LEU A 906 23.25 10.60 -31.46
CA LEU A 906 23.72 10.76 -30.09
C LEU A 906 25.18 10.31 -29.98
N ASP A 907 26.03 11.14 -29.40
CA ASP A 907 27.45 10.83 -29.21
C ASP A 907 27.61 9.69 -28.18
N PRO A 908 28.12 8.52 -28.58
CA PRO A 908 28.24 7.34 -27.70
C PRO A 908 29.24 7.52 -26.55
N ARG A 909 30.04 8.58 -26.57
CA ARG A 909 30.96 8.92 -25.48
C ARG A 909 30.25 9.54 -24.29
N ILE A 910 29.05 10.05 -24.47
CA ILE A 910 28.24 10.65 -23.42
C ILE A 910 27.42 9.55 -22.72
N LYS A 911 27.88 9.12 -21.54
CA LYS A 911 27.20 8.07 -20.78
C LYS A 911 26.33 8.64 -19.66
N ILE A 912 26.93 9.35 -18.72
CA ILE A 912 26.23 9.92 -17.56
C ILE A 912 26.57 11.39 -17.46
N VAL A 913 25.55 12.23 -17.36
CA VAL A 913 25.66 13.68 -17.17
C VAL A 913 24.82 14.08 -15.97
N SER A 914 25.33 15.01 -15.18
CA SER A 914 24.59 15.53 -14.03
C SER A 914 23.75 16.73 -14.45
N PHE A 915 22.44 16.60 -14.36
CA PHE A 915 21.48 17.67 -14.65
C PHE A 915 20.18 17.48 -13.87
N ASP A 916 19.35 18.52 -13.85
CA ASP A 916 18.00 18.43 -13.30
C ASP A 916 17.08 17.84 -14.37
N LYS A 917 16.70 16.57 -14.16
CA LYS A 917 15.93 15.79 -15.12
C LYS A 917 14.59 16.46 -15.47
N ASP A 918 13.85 16.91 -14.47
CA ASP A 918 12.50 17.47 -14.66
C ASP A 918 12.54 18.82 -15.39
N LYS A 919 13.53 19.65 -15.06
CA LYS A 919 13.68 20.94 -15.73
C LYS A 919 14.17 20.77 -17.16
N CYS A 920 15.11 19.87 -17.39
CA CYS A 920 15.60 19.57 -18.74
C CYS A 920 14.54 18.89 -19.60
N GLU A 921 13.64 18.08 -19.00
CA GLU A 921 12.51 17.47 -19.70
C GLU A 921 11.53 18.54 -20.23
N ILE A 922 11.24 19.55 -19.43
CA ILE A 922 10.40 20.67 -19.86
C ILE A 922 11.05 21.41 -21.02
N ILE A 923 12.37 21.63 -20.96
CA ILE A 923 13.12 22.30 -22.03
C ILE A 923 13.09 21.49 -23.32
N LEU A 924 13.45 20.20 -23.22
CA LEU A 924 13.49 19.30 -24.37
C LEU A 924 12.10 19.14 -25.01
N SER A 925 11.07 18.98 -24.20
CA SER A 925 9.68 18.88 -24.66
C SER A 925 9.21 20.16 -25.36
N ASN A 926 9.52 21.32 -24.82
CA ASN A 926 9.18 22.61 -25.46
C ASN A 926 9.85 22.77 -26.84
N LEU A 927 11.09 22.33 -26.96
CA LEU A 927 11.82 22.40 -28.21
C LEU A 927 11.29 21.40 -29.24
N LEU A 928 10.96 20.18 -28.80
CA LEU A 928 10.36 19.13 -29.65
C LEU A 928 8.95 19.51 -30.14
N ILE A 929 8.13 20.07 -29.27
CA ILE A 929 6.79 20.58 -29.62
C ILE A 929 6.93 21.68 -30.69
N ASN A 930 7.90 22.59 -30.53
CA ASN A 930 8.15 23.62 -31.51
C ASN A 930 8.64 23.04 -32.85
N ALA A 931 9.57 22.11 -32.82
CA ALA A 931 10.06 21.41 -34.02
C ALA A 931 8.92 20.71 -34.77
N LEU A 932 8.11 19.91 -34.08
CA LEU A 932 6.93 19.23 -34.65
C LEU A 932 5.85 20.16 -35.14
N LYS A 933 5.67 21.31 -34.48
CA LYS A 933 4.69 22.29 -34.85
C LYS A 933 5.09 22.99 -36.15
N HIS A 934 6.35 23.35 -36.30
CA HIS A 934 6.85 24.18 -37.39
C HIS A 934 7.40 23.40 -38.59
N SER A 935 7.55 22.08 -38.45
CA SER A 935 7.96 21.21 -39.58
C SER A 935 6.76 20.86 -40.47
N PRO A 936 6.92 20.93 -41.81
CA PRO A 936 5.94 20.43 -42.75
C PRO A 936 5.74 18.91 -42.64
N GLN A 937 4.73 18.38 -43.31
CA GLN A 937 4.56 16.94 -43.47
C GLN A 937 5.71 16.36 -44.32
N ASP A 938 6.02 15.09 -44.12
CA ASP A 938 7.05 14.34 -44.86
C ASP A 938 8.47 14.90 -44.66
N THR A 939 8.79 15.36 -43.46
CA THR A 939 10.10 15.91 -43.10
C THR A 939 10.76 15.12 -41.98
N GLU A 940 11.99 15.48 -41.65
CA GLU A 940 12.77 14.84 -40.59
C GLU A 940 13.14 15.84 -39.49
N ILE A 941 13.09 15.36 -38.23
CA ILE A 941 13.64 16.09 -37.07
C ILE A 941 14.83 15.29 -36.57
N THR A 942 16.00 15.93 -36.47
CA THR A 942 17.20 15.27 -35.96
C THR A 942 17.56 15.80 -34.58
N ILE A 943 17.67 14.90 -33.63
CA ILE A 943 18.15 15.23 -32.28
C ILE A 943 19.61 14.78 -32.18
N THR A 944 20.48 15.70 -31.82
CA THR A 944 21.92 15.43 -31.70
C THR A 944 22.40 15.70 -30.27
N SER A 945 23.25 14.85 -29.74
CA SER A 945 24.02 15.16 -28.54
C SER A 945 25.52 15.20 -28.89
N GLU A 946 26.21 16.23 -28.44
CA GLU A 946 27.62 16.47 -28.72
C GLU A 946 28.35 16.79 -27.43
N LEU A 947 29.48 16.11 -27.20
CA LEU A 947 30.38 16.45 -26.09
C LEU A 947 31.30 17.59 -26.50
N LEU A 948 31.31 18.65 -25.73
CA LEU A 948 32.20 19.81 -25.88
C LEU A 948 33.31 19.77 -24.80
N PRO A 949 34.43 19.07 -25.05
CA PRO A 949 35.40 18.78 -23.99
C PRO A 949 36.07 20.06 -23.45
N GLU A 950 36.28 21.05 -24.31
CA GLU A 950 36.94 22.33 -23.95
C GLU A 950 36.07 23.15 -22.98
N GLU A 951 34.72 23.08 -23.09
CA GLU A 951 33.80 23.80 -22.24
C GLU A 951 33.29 22.98 -21.04
N LYS A 952 33.65 21.68 -20.98
CA LYS A 952 33.12 20.71 -19.99
C LYS A 952 31.55 20.67 -20.00
N ARG A 953 31.00 20.75 -21.19
CA ARG A 953 29.55 20.80 -21.42
C ARG A 953 29.12 19.78 -22.45
N VAL A 954 27.84 19.47 -22.40
CA VAL A 954 27.18 18.69 -23.43
C VAL A 954 26.18 19.61 -24.13
N ARG A 955 26.21 19.60 -25.46
CA ARG A 955 25.23 20.30 -26.29
C ARG A 955 24.19 19.31 -26.76
N ILE A 956 22.93 19.64 -26.56
CA ILE A 956 21.81 18.95 -27.19
C ILE A 956 21.23 19.90 -28.23
N SER A 957 21.11 19.43 -29.46
CA SER A 957 20.52 20.22 -30.53
C SER A 957 19.36 19.47 -31.17
N ILE A 958 18.29 20.19 -31.44
CA ILE A 958 17.15 19.70 -32.21
C ILE A 958 17.11 20.50 -33.50
N THR A 959 17.24 19.79 -34.60
CA THR A 959 17.22 20.37 -35.93
C THR A 959 15.93 19.95 -36.63
N ASP A 960 15.15 20.88 -37.02
CA ASP A 960 13.94 20.70 -37.82
C ASP A 960 14.10 21.22 -39.24
N GLN A 961 13.19 20.83 -40.13
CA GLN A 961 13.13 21.30 -41.52
C GLN A 961 11.99 22.28 -41.73
N GLY A 962 11.71 23.07 -40.69
CA GLY A 962 10.63 24.09 -40.74
C GLY A 962 10.99 25.33 -41.53
N CYS A 963 10.14 26.33 -41.41
CA CYS A 963 10.28 27.60 -42.15
C CYS A 963 11.48 28.48 -41.74
N GLY A 964 12.21 28.08 -40.72
CA GLY A 964 13.37 28.81 -40.19
C GLY A 964 13.01 30.14 -39.50
N LEU A 965 14.01 30.86 -39.08
CA LEU A 965 13.87 32.10 -38.29
C LEU A 965 14.22 33.38 -39.05
N GLN A 966 14.26 33.34 -40.39
CA GLN A 966 14.75 34.45 -41.20
C GLN A 966 13.94 35.75 -41.09
N GLN A 967 12.70 35.69 -40.62
CA GLN A 967 11.81 36.85 -40.43
C GLN A 967 11.49 37.16 -38.96
N VAL A 968 12.16 36.52 -38.05
CA VAL A 968 11.86 36.63 -36.61
C VAL A 968 12.99 37.38 -35.90
N ASP A 969 12.62 38.36 -35.06
CA ASP A 969 13.59 39.05 -34.19
C ASP A 969 14.14 38.06 -33.12
N THR A 970 15.29 37.50 -33.37
CA THR A 970 15.92 36.48 -32.52
C THR A 970 16.25 36.98 -31.10
N GLN A 971 16.40 38.32 -30.92
CA GLN A 971 16.63 38.89 -29.58
C GLN A 971 15.34 38.89 -28.73
N LYS A 972 14.18 38.87 -29.38
CA LYS A 972 12.87 38.86 -28.69
C LYS A 972 12.29 37.47 -28.53
N LEU A 973 12.84 36.42 -29.16
CA LEU A 973 12.34 35.03 -29.06
C LEU A 973 12.17 34.50 -27.64
N PHE A 974 13.02 34.98 -26.75
CA PHE A 974 12.99 34.58 -25.34
C PHE A 974 12.33 35.62 -24.43
N THR A 975 11.67 36.65 -25.04
CA THR A 975 10.86 37.58 -24.24
C THR A 975 9.47 37.00 -23.99
N ARG A 976 8.86 37.34 -22.86
CA ARG A 976 7.57 36.81 -22.45
C ARG A 976 6.47 37.29 -23.38
N PHE A 977 5.55 36.36 -23.69
CA PHE A 977 4.40 36.61 -24.55
C PHE A 977 4.74 37.01 -26.01
N TYR A 978 6.01 36.86 -26.40
CA TYR A 978 6.39 37.14 -27.79
C TYR A 978 5.96 35.99 -28.69
N GLN A 979 5.28 36.28 -29.76
CA GLN A 979 4.85 35.38 -30.83
C GLN A 979 5.26 36.01 -32.18
N GLY A 980 5.79 35.20 -33.09
CA GLY A 980 6.16 35.66 -34.42
C GLY A 980 4.94 36.12 -35.24
N MET A 981 5.15 37.00 -36.20
CA MET A 981 4.07 37.53 -37.05
C MET A 981 3.41 36.39 -37.86
N GLY A 982 2.11 36.15 -37.64
CA GLY A 982 1.27 35.27 -38.47
C GLY A 982 0.63 34.06 -37.81
N GLU A 983 0.89 33.75 -36.53
CA GLU A 983 0.30 32.58 -35.85
C GLU A 983 -0.49 32.90 -34.58
N GLN A 984 -1.78 32.56 -34.60
CA GLN A 984 -2.69 32.65 -33.44
C GLN A 984 -2.59 31.47 -32.45
N SER A 985 -1.60 30.60 -32.56
CA SER A 985 -1.55 29.32 -31.85
C SER A 985 -0.26 29.09 -31.04
N GLY A 986 -0.12 29.79 -29.92
CA GLY A 986 0.96 29.55 -28.94
C GLY A 986 0.81 30.50 -27.77
N THR A 987 1.47 30.21 -26.65
CA THR A 987 1.37 31.03 -25.41
C THR A 987 2.47 32.10 -25.34
N GLY A 988 3.53 31.99 -26.15
CA GLY A 988 4.71 32.87 -26.09
C GLY A 988 5.50 32.79 -24.78
N ILE A 989 5.23 31.76 -23.95
CA ILE A 989 5.86 31.57 -22.63
C ILE A 989 6.89 30.43 -22.65
N GLY A 990 6.73 29.41 -23.52
CA GLY A 990 7.55 28.20 -23.51
C GLY A 990 9.05 28.49 -23.68
N LEU A 991 9.46 29.24 -24.69
CA LEU A 991 10.87 29.56 -24.92
C LEU A 991 11.45 30.51 -23.85
N SER A 992 10.66 31.46 -23.35
CA SER A 992 11.09 32.33 -22.26
C SER A 992 11.27 31.57 -20.96
N TYR A 993 10.42 30.57 -20.68
CA TYR A 993 10.56 29.67 -19.54
C TYR A 993 11.79 28.76 -19.67
N SER A 994 12.10 28.29 -20.88
CA SER A 994 13.28 27.46 -21.14
C SER A 994 14.61 28.21 -21.01
N LYS A 995 14.59 29.53 -21.11
CA LYS A 995 15.80 30.38 -20.94
C LYS A 995 16.10 30.74 -19.50
N ILE A 996 15.07 30.86 -18.65
CA ILE A 996 15.19 31.15 -17.20
C ILE A 996 15.73 29.94 -16.47
#